data_aff1f9c8fd87c60a604b9ff3a5b20763
#
_entry.id   aff1f9c8fd87c60a604b9ff3a5b20763
#
_cell.length_a   1.000
_cell.length_b   1.000
_cell.length_c   1.000
_cell.angle_alpha   90.00
_cell.angle_beta   90.00
_cell.angle_gamma   90.00
#
_symmetry.space_group_name_H-M   'P 1'
#
loop_
_entity.id
_entity.type
_entity.pdbx_description
1 polymer ?
#
loop_
_entity_poly.entity_id
_entity_poly.type
_entity_poly.pdbx_seq_one_letter_code
_entity_poly.pdbx_strand_id
1 'polypeptide(L)'
;MKKELLFISAFLLSVLSGCVNETLQPESSKELKVSVSLASVQTKTYLGEVDGNVRQVYWSEGDAVSMNGFASDVLTADQAGKATAEFKFYNGSVPYRVIYPASICKEFTPDGMVTVDVPATQEYSSDSFGKGSAILYGYSDVEGSPVVLNNLCGAVKVSLKSEAGAMIKRAVLISNDKTVPVAGTFVIDPQTGAYTVSEGVKSISLNIDQVIVDANGQQSFYFTVPYGSYPAGFTVKFYDSENWPMECSWLRDKDATEAGVNIVAGKLYEFNPVDFVPGKKEILSGEDWKYIAEQINAGNDEWKNIYLDDDNTIKLGNDIVLPKGTPRITKDFIYELDGKGYTITNPYASGALIKTLPSGGVIRNLTMAGEMNIQDATKKLVEVSAFVYEINGGKIEDCVNEMAFNVDAIRVIFGAFARKFTVGELKRCVNKADMTIKMDLTSDNEADPKSFGGGLVANCFQPKTGCPVFDHCVNEGDITISVETGSKRGLSRAGFAGVLGSVELLSSEQYKDCYPILKNCTNRGNITLSFSDKEHLLKMPNVQYSLGGIVGLSAALSSSTSSYVAFAYAGISDSANHYHIHIEGCTNEGRINNNAISHTGSAEKINSKIYTGGIAGALLGSSTNHAKIKNCTNTGEVVPYSVKTNWYQRSSICGVCGGFLGLGGYVDIEGGVMNAKVGSAQTRSFATAGVIGLAVYKFSIKNMSVNANISMIQSSDYTENNHALAVTNSTKVIKSDLAGSEISNCAFSGSFLTICSGKYNSDPVIPTEITHVTADDFPAGTNEVPKNVVSKSYTNGGIVMENNTYWSNVNAQ
;
A
#
# COMPACT_ATOMS: atom_id res chain seq x y z
N MET A 1 -37.57 7.74 -21.30
CA MET A 1 -36.37 6.94 -21.49
C MET A 1 -36.66 5.43 -21.56
N LYS A 2 -37.47 4.96 -22.46
CA LYS A 2 -37.81 3.55 -22.75
C LYS A 2 -38.00 3.27 -24.25
N LYS A 3 -37.42 4.09 -25.13
CA LYS A 3 -37.59 3.94 -26.59
C LYS A 3 -36.28 3.81 -27.38
N GLU A 4 -35.12 3.89 -26.75
CA GLU A 4 -33.84 3.79 -27.48
C GLU A 4 -33.12 2.43 -27.35
N LEU A 5 -33.62 1.47 -26.51
CA LEU A 5 -33.07 0.13 -26.46
C LEU A 5 -33.65 -0.87 -27.46
N LEU A 6 -34.60 -0.48 -28.26
CA LEU A 6 -35.23 -1.37 -29.26
C LEU A 6 -34.64 -1.26 -30.67
N PHE A 7 -33.74 -0.29 -30.92
CA PHE A 7 -33.14 -0.11 -32.25
C PHE A 7 -31.77 -0.79 -32.44
N ILE A 8 -31.12 -1.23 -31.34
CA ILE A 8 -29.81 -1.88 -31.45
C ILE A 8 -29.94 -3.39 -31.61
N SER A 9 -31.06 -4.00 -31.21
CA SER A 9 -31.29 -5.46 -31.43
C SER A 9 -31.82 -5.80 -32.83
N ALA A 10 -32.30 -4.82 -33.58
CA ALA A 10 -32.80 -5.05 -34.94
C ALA A 10 -31.72 -4.93 -36.02
N PHE A 11 -30.55 -4.37 -35.71
CA PHE A 11 -29.44 -4.21 -36.68
C PHE A 11 -28.44 -5.37 -36.67
N LEU A 12 -28.46 -6.25 -35.64
CA LEU A 12 -27.63 -7.44 -35.60
C LEU A 12 -28.28 -8.70 -36.21
N LEU A 13 -29.57 -8.64 -36.61
CA LEU A 13 -30.25 -9.77 -37.24
C LEU A 13 -30.37 -9.65 -38.77
N SER A 14 -29.87 -8.60 -39.41
CA SER A 14 -29.99 -8.40 -40.84
C SER A 14 -28.73 -8.61 -41.66
N VAL A 15 -27.67 -9.18 -41.07
CA VAL A 15 -26.40 -9.50 -41.78
C VAL A 15 -26.15 -11.00 -41.93
N LEU A 16 -27.13 -11.86 -41.51
CA LEU A 16 -27.01 -13.31 -41.63
C LEU A 16 -27.99 -13.94 -42.64
N SER A 17 -28.39 -13.22 -43.64
CA SER A 17 -29.15 -13.81 -44.77
C SER A 17 -28.52 -13.45 -46.12
N GLY A 18 -27.51 -14.20 -46.48
CA GLY A 18 -26.98 -14.11 -47.82
C GLY A 18 -25.65 -14.89 -48.00
N CYS A 19 -25.74 -16.21 -48.08
CA CYS A 19 -25.01 -17.04 -49.00
C CYS A 19 -25.43 -18.50 -48.83
N VAL A 20 -26.24 -18.89 -49.61
CA VAL A 20 -26.51 -20.06 -50.46
C VAL A 20 -25.64 -21.31 -50.24
N ASN A 21 -26.38 -22.38 -49.93
CA ASN A 21 -26.20 -23.78 -50.31
C ASN A 21 -24.77 -24.22 -50.74
N GLU A 22 -24.07 -24.78 -49.83
CA GLU A 22 -23.50 -26.09 -50.01
C GLU A 22 -23.89 -26.91 -48.79
N THR A 23 -24.62 -27.98 -48.99
CA THR A 23 -24.88 -29.06 -48.03
C THR A 23 -23.53 -29.75 -47.77
N LEU A 24 -22.75 -29.12 -46.87
CA LEU A 24 -21.73 -29.86 -46.12
C LEU A 24 -22.54 -30.76 -45.21
N GLN A 25 -22.65 -32.03 -45.59
CA GLN A 25 -22.93 -33.06 -44.57
C GLN A 25 -21.96 -32.83 -43.42
N PRO A 26 -22.40 -32.83 -42.16
CA PRO A 26 -21.46 -32.82 -41.06
C PRO A 26 -20.59 -34.05 -41.30
N GLU A 27 -19.30 -33.87 -41.60
CA GLU A 27 -18.33 -34.92 -41.44
C GLU A 27 -18.58 -35.49 -40.06
N SER A 28 -18.92 -36.79 -40.01
CA SER A 28 -19.08 -37.53 -38.78
C SER A 28 -17.77 -37.30 -38.02
N SER A 29 -17.80 -36.51 -36.94
CA SER A 29 -16.65 -36.27 -36.11
C SER A 29 -16.15 -37.65 -35.69
N LYS A 30 -14.99 -38.04 -36.21
CA LYS A 30 -14.42 -39.36 -36.04
C LYS A 30 -14.17 -39.48 -34.51
N GLU A 31 -14.91 -40.38 -33.86
CA GLU A 31 -14.73 -40.72 -32.48
C GLU A 31 -13.26 -41.11 -32.26
N LEU A 32 -12.55 -40.37 -31.42
CA LEU A 32 -11.17 -40.64 -31.03
C LEU A 32 -11.21 -41.26 -29.63
N LYS A 33 -10.70 -42.51 -29.55
CA LYS A 33 -10.57 -43.21 -28.28
C LYS A 33 -9.13 -43.14 -27.79
N VAL A 34 -8.91 -42.62 -26.61
CA VAL A 34 -7.58 -42.53 -25.98
C VAL A 34 -7.60 -43.36 -24.71
N SER A 35 -6.71 -44.32 -24.62
CA SER A 35 -6.47 -45.08 -23.40
C SER A 35 -5.67 -44.19 -22.41
N VAL A 36 -6.21 -44.01 -21.20
CA VAL A 36 -5.57 -43.22 -20.15
C VAL A 36 -5.36 -44.13 -18.96
N SER A 37 -4.11 -44.23 -18.51
CA SER A 37 -3.73 -45.02 -17.36
C SER A 37 -3.20 -44.14 -16.23
N LEU A 38 -3.43 -44.60 -15.01
CA LEU A 38 -2.89 -43.95 -13.80
C LEU A 38 -1.52 -44.57 -13.54
N ALA A 39 -0.51 -43.72 -13.20
CA ALA A 39 0.83 -44.21 -12.87
C ALA A 39 0.75 -45.18 -11.66
N SER A 40 1.49 -46.26 -11.68
CA SER A 40 1.42 -47.36 -10.72
C SER A 40 1.89 -47.05 -9.32
N VAL A 41 2.20 -45.81 -8.99
CA VAL A 41 2.76 -45.39 -7.72
C VAL A 41 1.92 -44.28 -7.10
N GLN A 42 1.07 -44.64 -6.13
CA GLN A 42 0.51 -43.74 -5.11
C GLN A 42 -0.48 -42.64 -5.57
N THR A 43 -1.41 -42.90 -6.47
CA THR A 43 -2.40 -41.91 -6.87
C THR A 43 -3.81 -42.44 -6.93
N LYS A 44 -4.78 -41.55 -6.70
CA LYS A 44 -6.19 -41.92 -6.71
C LYS A 44 -7.11 -40.82 -7.17
N THR A 45 -8.16 -41.20 -7.89
CA THR A 45 -9.43 -40.52 -7.84
C THR A 45 -10.19 -40.88 -6.53
N TYR A 46 -9.98 -42.05 -5.95
CA TYR A 46 -10.24 -42.37 -4.54
C TYR A 46 -9.25 -43.42 -4.00
N LEU A 47 -8.99 -43.48 -2.66
CA LEU A 47 -8.05 -44.38 -2.02
C LEU A 47 -8.64 -45.81 -1.86
N GLY A 48 -8.18 -46.85 -2.61
CA GLY A 48 -8.56 -48.26 -2.48
C GLY A 48 -7.92 -48.96 -1.25
N GLU A 49 -7.94 -50.27 -1.24
CA GLU A 49 -7.31 -51.05 -0.21
C GLU A 49 -5.79 -50.90 -0.22
N VAL A 50 -5.17 -51.11 0.93
CA VAL A 50 -3.72 -51.02 1.09
C VAL A 50 -3.11 -52.35 0.67
N ASP A 51 -2.23 -52.33 -0.34
CA ASP A 51 -1.37 -53.45 -0.72
C ASP A 51 0.07 -53.08 -0.42
N GLY A 52 0.59 -53.60 0.69
CA GLY A 52 1.89 -53.22 1.22
C GLY A 52 1.94 -51.75 1.69
N ASN A 53 2.85 -50.94 1.10
CA ASN A 53 2.97 -49.49 1.32
C ASN A 53 2.32 -48.65 0.22
N VAL A 54 1.58 -49.29 -0.70
CA VAL A 54 0.95 -48.65 -1.85
C VAL A 54 -0.55 -48.80 -1.79
N ARG A 55 -1.25 -47.72 -1.99
CA ARG A 55 -2.70 -47.75 -2.20
C ARG A 55 -2.97 -47.62 -3.69
N GLN A 56 -3.70 -48.55 -4.27
CA GLN A 56 -4.08 -48.57 -5.68
C GLN A 56 -5.11 -47.50 -6.02
N VAL A 57 -5.05 -47.01 -7.26
CA VAL A 57 -5.92 -45.96 -7.77
C VAL A 57 -6.84 -46.49 -8.84
N TYR A 58 -8.06 -46.00 -8.86
CA TYR A 58 -9.05 -46.43 -9.83
C TYR A 58 -9.88 -45.25 -10.30
N TRP A 59 -10.25 -45.27 -11.57
CA TRP A 59 -11.22 -44.36 -12.15
C TRP A 59 -12.61 -44.51 -11.50
N SER A 60 -13.32 -43.42 -11.37
CA SER A 60 -14.67 -43.36 -10.83
C SER A 60 -15.69 -43.10 -11.94
N GLU A 61 -16.92 -43.53 -11.75
CA GLU A 61 -18.03 -43.12 -12.61
C GLU A 61 -18.17 -41.60 -12.62
N GLY A 62 -18.36 -41.03 -13.85
CA GLY A 62 -18.45 -39.62 -14.08
C GLY A 62 -17.13 -38.89 -14.08
N ASP A 63 -15.96 -39.55 -14.05
CA ASP A 63 -14.69 -38.96 -14.31
C ASP A 63 -14.56 -38.57 -15.80
N ALA A 64 -13.94 -37.40 -16.05
CA ALA A 64 -13.60 -36.92 -17.37
C ALA A 64 -12.22 -36.28 -17.37
N VAL A 65 -11.51 -36.40 -18.45
CA VAL A 65 -10.20 -35.77 -18.70
C VAL A 65 -10.29 -34.70 -19.78
N SER A 66 -9.47 -33.71 -19.72
CA SER A 66 -9.28 -32.73 -20.80
C SER A 66 -8.05 -33.09 -21.60
N MET A 67 -8.15 -33.19 -22.92
CA MET A 67 -7.05 -33.43 -23.81
C MET A 67 -6.96 -32.30 -24.86
N ASN A 68 -5.83 -31.58 -24.90
CA ASN A 68 -5.60 -30.48 -25.82
C ASN A 68 -6.72 -29.42 -25.86
N GLY A 69 -7.42 -29.20 -24.73
CA GLY A 69 -8.55 -28.26 -24.58
C GLY A 69 -9.93 -28.88 -24.80
N PHE A 70 -10.01 -30.16 -25.16
CA PHE A 70 -11.27 -30.85 -25.36
C PHE A 70 -11.58 -31.80 -24.20
N ALA A 71 -12.73 -31.65 -23.56
CA ALA A 71 -13.16 -32.60 -22.56
C ALA A 71 -13.61 -33.91 -23.16
N SER A 72 -13.31 -35.02 -22.49
CA SER A 72 -13.83 -36.34 -22.89
C SER A 72 -15.30 -36.47 -22.46
N ASP A 73 -15.96 -37.51 -23.00
CA ASP A 73 -17.17 -38.05 -22.37
C ASP A 73 -16.85 -38.52 -20.94
N VAL A 74 -17.83 -38.51 -20.06
CA VAL A 74 -17.68 -38.99 -18.69
C VAL A 74 -17.64 -40.54 -18.72
N LEU A 75 -16.87 -41.11 -17.76
CA LEU A 75 -16.85 -42.56 -17.59
C LEU A 75 -18.19 -43.05 -17.02
N THR A 76 -18.63 -44.19 -17.55
CA THR A 76 -19.83 -44.93 -17.05
C THR A 76 -19.43 -45.89 -15.94
N ALA A 77 -20.42 -46.42 -15.21
CA ALA A 77 -20.20 -47.34 -14.11
C ALA A 77 -19.42 -48.62 -14.49
N ASP A 78 -19.61 -49.16 -15.69
CA ASP A 78 -18.89 -50.36 -16.19
C ASP A 78 -17.41 -50.06 -16.57
N GLN A 79 -17.06 -48.82 -16.77
CA GLN A 79 -15.69 -48.33 -17.03
C GLN A 79 -14.92 -47.98 -15.78
N ALA A 80 -15.63 -47.71 -14.66
CA ALA A 80 -15.05 -47.37 -13.36
C ALA A 80 -14.37 -48.58 -12.67
N GLY A 81 -13.66 -48.34 -11.58
CA GLY A 81 -12.99 -49.36 -10.79
C GLY A 81 -11.74 -49.98 -11.42
N LYS A 82 -11.17 -49.36 -12.45
CA LYS A 82 -9.95 -49.80 -13.16
C LYS A 82 -8.86 -48.71 -13.11
N ALA A 83 -7.61 -49.16 -13.17
CA ALA A 83 -6.48 -48.23 -13.23
C ALA A 83 -6.29 -47.61 -14.64
N THR A 84 -6.83 -48.24 -15.66
CA THR A 84 -6.82 -47.82 -17.07
C THR A 84 -8.24 -47.73 -17.57
N ALA A 85 -8.59 -46.62 -18.24
CA ALA A 85 -9.87 -46.40 -18.88
C ALA A 85 -9.70 -45.85 -20.29
N GLU A 86 -10.67 -46.13 -21.18
CA GLU A 86 -10.75 -45.55 -22.51
C GLU A 86 -11.68 -44.33 -22.46
N PHE A 87 -11.11 -43.17 -22.80
CA PHE A 87 -11.85 -41.89 -22.86
C PHE A 87 -12.20 -41.57 -24.31
N LYS A 88 -13.38 -41.08 -24.57
CA LYS A 88 -13.87 -40.72 -25.89
C LYS A 88 -13.78 -39.20 -26.06
N PHE A 89 -13.20 -38.81 -27.20
CA PHE A 89 -13.09 -37.43 -27.65
C PHE A 89 -13.63 -37.30 -29.06
N TYR A 90 -14.03 -36.10 -29.41
CA TYR A 90 -14.48 -35.79 -30.77
C TYR A 90 -13.50 -34.90 -31.52
N ASN A 91 -12.41 -34.50 -30.87
CA ASN A 91 -11.28 -33.76 -31.42
C ASN A 91 -9.99 -34.12 -30.69
N GLY A 92 -8.86 -33.95 -31.36
CA GLY A 92 -7.53 -34.08 -30.73
C GLY A 92 -6.55 -34.73 -31.69
N SER A 93 -5.29 -34.35 -31.57
CA SER A 93 -4.16 -34.93 -32.28
C SER A 93 -2.94 -34.99 -31.38
N VAL A 94 -1.99 -35.83 -31.70
CA VAL A 94 -0.70 -35.84 -30.98
C VAL A 94 0.05 -34.51 -31.18
N PRO A 95 0.80 -34.06 -30.20
CA PRO A 95 0.97 -34.66 -28.87
C PRO A 95 -0.29 -34.54 -28.00
N TYR A 96 -0.64 -35.59 -27.31
CA TYR A 96 -1.73 -35.61 -26.35
C TYR A 96 -1.26 -35.03 -25.05
N ARG A 97 -1.86 -33.93 -24.64
CA ARG A 97 -1.65 -33.25 -23.34
C ARG A 97 -2.93 -33.40 -22.52
N VAL A 98 -2.85 -34.18 -21.47
CA VAL A 98 -4.05 -34.60 -20.70
C VAL A 98 -3.99 -34.04 -19.28
N ILE A 99 -5.08 -33.48 -18.85
CA ILE A 99 -5.30 -32.99 -17.47
C ILE A 99 -6.57 -33.64 -16.90
N TYR A 100 -6.51 -34.03 -15.64
CA TYR A 100 -7.65 -34.49 -14.85
C TYR A 100 -7.76 -33.64 -13.57
N PRO A 101 -8.98 -33.31 -13.12
CA PRO A 101 -10.24 -33.48 -13.84
C PRO A 101 -10.43 -32.46 -14.97
N ALA A 102 -11.24 -32.80 -15.96
CA ALA A 102 -11.49 -31.92 -17.10
C ALA A 102 -12.07 -30.55 -16.68
N SER A 103 -12.83 -30.52 -15.60
CA SER A 103 -13.53 -29.32 -15.10
C SER A 103 -12.63 -28.18 -14.64
N ILE A 104 -11.35 -28.46 -14.32
CA ILE A 104 -10.42 -27.41 -13.88
C ILE A 104 -9.65 -26.76 -15.03
N CYS A 105 -9.71 -27.31 -16.23
CA CYS A 105 -9.02 -26.76 -17.38
C CYS A 105 -9.68 -25.48 -17.89
N LYS A 106 -8.89 -24.42 -18.02
CA LYS A 106 -9.33 -23.14 -18.61
C LYS A 106 -8.83 -22.96 -20.03
N GLU A 107 -7.56 -23.13 -20.26
CA GLU A 107 -6.92 -22.81 -21.53
C GLU A 107 -5.74 -23.72 -21.81
N PHE A 108 -5.57 -24.09 -23.08
CA PHE A 108 -4.35 -24.70 -23.62
C PHE A 108 -3.68 -23.68 -24.52
N THR A 109 -2.46 -23.27 -24.15
CA THR A 109 -1.71 -22.28 -24.90
C THR A 109 -1.01 -22.91 -26.12
N PRO A 110 -0.69 -22.15 -27.18
CA PRO A 110 -0.03 -22.67 -28.38
C PRO A 110 1.35 -23.30 -28.13
N ASP A 111 2.06 -22.87 -27.09
CA ASP A 111 3.33 -23.45 -26.65
C ASP A 111 3.16 -24.74 -25.82
N GLY A 112 1.91 -25.16 -25.58
CA GLY A 112 1.57 -26.42 -24.95
C GLY A 112 1.44 -26.41 -23.43
N MET A 113 1.45 -25.26 -22.82
CA MET A 113 1.12 -25.12 -21.41
C MET A 113 -0.39 -25.18 -21.20
N VAL A 114 -0.81 -25.48 -19.97
CA VAL A 114 -2.22 -25.58 -19.62
C VAL A 114 -2.52 -24.72 -18.40
N THR A 115 -3.46 -23.80 -18.55
CA THR A 115 -3.99 -23.04 -17.41
C THR A 115 -5.11 -23.84 -16.75
N VAL A 116 -4.99 -24.05 -15.45
CA VAL A 116 -5.98 -24.79 -14.64
C VAL A 116 -6.33 -24.02 -13.37
N ASP A 117 -7.54 -24.22 -12.88
CA ASP A 117 -7.93 -23.77 -11.55
C ASP A 117 -7.77 -24.92 -10.53
N VAL A 118 -6.74 -24.83 -9.70
CA VAL A 118 -6.58 -25.74 -8.56
C VAL A 118 -7.61 -25.36 -7.50
N PRO A 119 -8.56 -26.28 -7.15
CA PRO A 119 -9.72 -25.90 -6.35
C PRO A 119 -9.34 -25.55 -4.92
N ALA A 120 -9.75 -24.36 -4.47
CA ALA A 120 -9.68 -23.93 -3.07
C ALA A 120 -10.75 -24.61 -2.19
N THR A 121 -11.75 -25.22 -2.80
CA THR A 121 -12.76 -26.05 -2.12
C THR A 121 -12.69 -27.47 -2.69
N GLN A 122 -12.53 -28.45 -1.81
CA GLN A 122 -12.46 -29.87 -2.15
C GLN A 122 -13.62 -30.62 -1.48
N GLU A 123 -14.13 -31.65 -2.13
CA GLU A 123 -15.20 -32.46 -1.56
C GLU A 123 -14.65 -33.34 -0.43
N TYR A 124 -15.41 -33.47 0.64
CA TYR A 124 -15.09 -34.35 1.74
C TYR A 124 -15.41 -35.82 1.39
N SER A 125 -14.55 -36.74 1.85
CA SER A 125 -14.74 -38.16 1.84
C SER A 125 -14.10 -38.77 3.10
N SER A 126 -14.78 -39.73 3.76
CA SER A 126 -14.33 -40.31 5.02
C SER A 126 -13.01 -41.11 4.89
N ASP A 127 -12.84 -41.80 3.77
CA ASP A 127 -11.75 -42.78 3.56
C ASP A 127 -10.74 -42.39 2.51
N SER A 128 -10.95 -41.21 1.87
CA SER A 128 -10.16 -40.74 0.76
C SER A 128 -10.21 -39.20 0.71
N PHE A 129 -9.46 -38.61 -0.21
CA PHE A 129 -9.74 -37.26 -0.66
C PHE A 129 -10.97 -37.26 -1.58
N GLY A 130 -11.66 -36.13 -1.65
CA GLY A 130 -12.85 -35.97 -2.47
C GLY A 130 -12.63 -36.18 -3.96
N LYS A 131 -13.67 -36.59 -4.66
CA LYS A 131 -13.65 -36.75 -6.11
C LYS A 131 -13.23 -35.44 -6.81
N GLY A 132 -12.34 -35.55 -7.79
CA GLY A 132 -11.86 -34.40 -8.54
C GLY A 132 -10.85 -33.52 -7.81
N SER A 133 -10.50 -33.83 -6.54
CA SER A 133 -9.49 -33.06 -5.79
C SER A 133 -8.05 -33.40 -6.20
N ALA A 134 -7.81 -34.64 -6.65
CA ALA A 134 -6.51 -35.05 -7.17
C ALA A 134 -6.31 -34.49 -8.59
N ILE A 135 -5.28 -33.68 -8.78
CA ILE A 135 -4.93 -33.13 -10.09
C ILE A 135 -3.86 -34.00 -10.72
N LEU A 136 -4.15 -34.48 -11.94
CA LEU A 136 -3.25 -35.31 -12.70
C LEU A 136 -2.93 -34.68 -14.05
N TYR A 137 -1.72 -34.92 -14.53
CA TYR A 137 -1.25 -34.46 -15.82
C TYR A 137 -0.53 -35.58 -16.59
N GLY A 138 -0.56 -35.53 -17.91
CA GLY A 138 0.12 -36.50 -18.72
C GLY A 138 0.37 -36.04 -20.14
N TYR A 139 1.34 -36.70 -20.79
CA TYR A 139 1.77 -36.37 -22.12
C TYR A 139 2.05 -37.64 -22.92
N SER A 140 1.69 -37.62 -24.21
CA SER A 140 2.13 -38.66 -25.19
C SER A 140 2.26 -38.03 -26.58
N ASP A 141 3.36 -38.24 -27.23
CA ASP A 141 3.60 -37.85 -28.64
C ASP A 141 3.32 -38.97 -29.64
N VAL A 142 2.85 -40.13 -29.19
CA VAL A 142 2.61 -41.34 -29.97
C VAL A 142 1.12 -41.63 -30.05
N GLU A 143 0.57 -41.59 -31.24
CA GLU A 143 -0.82 -41.98 -31.51
C GLU A 143 -1.08 -43.43 -31.16
N GLY A 144 -2.21 -43.69 -30.46
CA GLY A 144 -2.60 -45.03 -30.02
C GLY A 144 -1.88 -45.56 -28.78
N SER A 145 -0.88 -44.86 -28.27
CA SER A 145 -0.25 -45.22 -27.00
C SER A 145 -1.05 -44.69 -25.81
N PRO A 146 -1.17 -45.48 -24.72
CA PRO A 146 -1.82 -44.99 -23.51
C PRO A 146 -1.11 -43.74 -22.96
N VAL A 147 -1.90 -42.74 -22.57
CA VAL A 147 -1.36 -41.57 -21.81
C VAL A 147 -1.31 -41.95 -20.34
N VAL A 148 -0.11 -41.91 -19.78
CA VAL A 148 0.09 -42.16 -18.34
C VAL A 148 -0.02 -40.86 -17.58
N LEU A 149 -0.93 -40.79 -16.61
CA LEU A 149 -1.12 -39.60 -15.78
C LEU A 149 -0.30 -39.71 -14.49
N ASN A 150 0.39 -38.61 -14.18
CA ASN A 150 1.17 -38.40 -12.98
C ASN A 150 0.42 -37.41 -12.04
N ASN A 151 0.72 -37.48 -10.75
CA ASN A 151 0.13 -36.53 -9.81
C ASN A 151 0.81 -35.17 -9.87
N LEU A 152 -0.02 -34.12 -9.69
CA LEU A 152 0.45 -32.79 -9.34
C LEU A 152 0.48 -32.56 -7.82
N CYS A 153 -0.32 -33.30 -7.05
CA CYS A 153 -0.52 -33.10 -5.62
C CYS A 153 0.00 -34.27 -4.79
N GLY A 154 0.36 -33.98 -3.54
CA GLY A 154 0.38 -34.95 -2.45
C GLY A 154 -0.93 -34.85 -1.66
N ALA A 155 -1.16 -35.80 -0.73
CA ALA A 155 -2.33 -35.80 0.13
C ALA A 155 -1.94 -35.66 1.61
N VAL A 156 -2.68 -34.84 2.34
CA VAL A 156 -2.53 -34.66 3.80
C VAL A 156 -3.75 -35.27 4.49
N LYS A 157 -3.55 -36.19 5.43
CA LYS A 157 -4.62 -36.82 6.23
C LYS A 157 -4.49 -36.41 7.69
N VAL A 158 -5.53 -35.81 8.24
CA VAL A 158 -5.66 -35.52 9.67
C VAL A 158 -6.84 -36.29 10.22
N SER A 159 -6.64 -37.01 11.32
CA SER A 159 -7.68 -37.76 11.98
C SER A 159 -8.03 -37.12 13.32
N LEU A 160 -9.32 -36.89 13.56
CA LEU A 160 -9.82 -36.36 14.82
C LEU A 160 -10.46 -37.45 15.68
N LYS A 161 -10.35 -37.26 16.99
CA LYS A 161 -11.10 -37.95 18.04
C LYS A 161 -11.87 -36.92 18.84
N SER A 162 -12.94 -37.33 19.50
CA SER A 162 -13.67 -36.46 20.44
C SER A 162 -14.34 -37.28 21.51
N GLU A 163 -13.88 -37.22 22.77
CA GLU A 163 -14.43 -37.90 23.92
C GLU A 163 -15.89 -37.51 24.22
N ALA A 164 -16.21 -36.24 24.01
CA ALA A 164 -17.53 -35.69 24.21
C ALA A 164 -18.46 -35.88 22.99
N GLY A 165 -17.91 -36.34 21.87
CA GLY A 165 -18.53 -36.23 20.55
C GLY A 165 -18.45 -34.81 19.99
N ALA A 166 -18.22 -34.69 18.68
CA ALA A 166 -18.21 -33.38 18.00
C ALA A 166 -18.83 -33.52 16.61
N MET A 167 -19.47 -32.46 16.14
CA MET A 167 -19.98 -32.35 14.78
C MET A 167 -19.11 -31.34 14.03
N ILE A 168 -18.33 -31.83 13.09
CA ILE A 168 -17.46 -30.98 12.27
C ILE A 168 -18.22 -30.53 11.03
N LYS A 169 -18.28 -29.22 10.80
CA LYS A 169 -18.90 -28.60 9.64
C LYS A 169 -17.93 -28.00 8.65
N ARG A 170 -16.74 -27.73 9.09
CA ARG A 170 -15.71 -27.11 8.24
C ARG A 170 -14.34 -27.60 8.63
N ALA A 171 -13.54 -27.91 7.65
CA ALA A 171 -12.11 -28.18 7.80
C ALA A 171 -11.34 -27.39 6.77
N VAL A 172 -10.27 -26.72 7.17
CA VAL A 172 -9.47 -25.82 6.31
C VAL A 172 -7.99 -26.08 6.53
N LEU A 173 -7.26 -26.34 5.45
CA LEU A 173 -5.79 -26.38 5.44
C LEU A 173 -5.29 -25.03 4.94
N ILE A 174 -4.36 -24.42 5.66
CA ILE A 174 -3.82 -23.09 5.41
C ILE A 174 -2.31 -23.18 5.25
N SER A 175 -1.74 -22.67 4.15
CA SER A 175 -0.30 -22.41 4.05
C SER A 175 0.08 -21.25 4.97
N ASN A 176 1.00 -21.48 5.90
CA ASN A 176 1.48 -20.46 6.83
C ASN A 176 2.39 -19.45 6.14
N ASP A 177 2.93 -19.79 4.96
CA ASP A 177 3.70 -18.85 4.14
C ASP A 177 2.76 -17.97 3.32
N LYS A 178 2.93 -16.65 3.47
CA LYS A 178 2.11 -15.66 2.74
C LYS A 178 2.39 -15.65 1.23
N THR A 179 3.46 -16.26 0.77
CA THR A 179 3.90 -16.24 -0.64
C THR A 179 3.66 -17.56 -1.37
N VAL A 180 3.41 -18.67 -0.64
CA VAL A 180 3.24 -20.00 -1.23
C VAL A 180 1.78 -20.43 -1.21
N PRO A 181 1.09 -20.38 -2.36
CA PRO A 181 -0.31 -20.77 -2.48
C PRO A 181 -0.48 -22.29 -2.50
N VAL A 182 -1.67 -22.76 -2.11
CA VAL A 182 -2.09 -24.16 -2.15
C VAL A 182 -3.23 -24.42 -3.15
N ALA A 183 -3.81 -23.36 -3.71
CA ALA A 183 -4.89 -23.40 -4.69
C ALA A 183 -4.85 -22.14 -5.56
N GLY A 184 -5.76 -22.01 -6.55
CA GLY A 184 -5.85 -20.86 -7.44
C GLY A 184 -5.52 -21.21 -8.88
N THR A 185 -5.14 -20.23 -9.69
CA THR A 185 -4.85 -20.41 -11.12
C THR A 185 -3.38 -20.77 -11.33
N PHE A 186 -3.16 -21.95 -11.89
CA PHE A 186 -1.84 -22.53 -12.17
C PHE A 186 -1.64 -22.70 -13.68
N VAL A 187 -0.43 -22.49 -14.13
CA VAL A 187 0.00 -22.80 -15.49
C VAL A 187 0.94 -24.00 -15.44
N ILE A 188 0.51 -25.12 -16.03
CA ILE A 188 1.18 -26.43 -15.92
C ILE A 188 1.77 -26.81 -17.27
N ASP A 189 2.97 -27.36 -17.27
CA ASP A 189 3.53 -28.12 -18.38
C ASP A 189 3.08 -29.59 -18.26
N PRO A 190 2.18 -30.10 -19.10
CA PRO A 190 1.68 -31.48 -19.00
C PRO A 190 2.73 -32.57 -19.32
N GLN A 191 3.88 -32.20 -19.89
CA GLN A 191 4.96 -33.12 -20.16
C GLN A 191 5.83 -33.36 -18.93
N THR A 192 6.13 -32.33 -18.17
CA THR A 192 7.07 -32.39 -17.04
C THR A 192 6.38 -32.29 -15.67
N GLY A 193 5.16 -31.74 -15.64
CA GLY A 193 4.45 -31.39 -14.41
C GLY A 193 4.95 -30.12 -13.73
N ALA A 194 5.93 -29.43 -14.31
CA ALA A 194 6.36 -28.13 -13.79
C ALA A 194 5.20 -27.14 -13.86
N TYR A 195 5.08 -26.27 -12.85
CA TYR A 195 4.02 -25.29 -12.82
C TYR A 195 4.48 -23.93 -12.28
N THR A 196 3.74 -22.90 -12.66
CA THR A 196 3.79 -21.55 -12.06
C THR A 196 2.41 -21.13 -11.61
N VAL A 197 2.32 -20.22 -10.66
CA VAL A 197 1.05 -19.74 -10.13
C VAL A 197 0.84 -18.29 -10.55
N SER A 198 -0.27 -18.02 -11.24
CA SER A 198 -0.63 -16.66 -11.68
C SER A 198 -1.53 -15.95 -10.66
N GLU A 199 -2.47 -16.69 -10.06
CA GLU A 199 -3.34 -16.20 -8.98
C GLU A 199 -3.40 -17.24 -7.87
N GLY A 200 -2.84 -16.91 -6.72
CA GLY A 200 -2.65 -17.87 -5.64
C GLY A 200 -3.65 -17.72 -4.49
N VAL A 201 -4.19 -18.85 -4.02
CA VAL A 201 -5.01 -18.97 -2.81
C VAL A 201 -4.25 -19.79 -1.77
N LYS A 202 -4.26 -19.34 -0.51
CA LYS A 202 -3.45 -19.91 0.58
C LYS A 202 -4.16 -20.95 1.42
N SER A 203 -5.41 -21.21 1.14
CA SER A 203 -6.20 -22.18 1.92
C SER A 203 -6.99 -23.11 1.02
N ILE A 204 -7.22 -24.31 1.53
CA ILE A 204 -8.10 -25.32 0.96
C ILE A 204 -9.16 -25.63 2.00
N SER A 205 -10.44 -25.48 1.66
CA SER A 205 -11.56 -25.87 2.51
C SER A 205 -12.16 -27.19 2.03
N LEU A 206 -12.55 -28.06 2.96
CA LEU A 206 -13.38 -29.21 2.63
C LEU A 206 -14.86 -28.83 2.64
N ASN A 207 -15.57 -29.19 1.58
CA ASN A 207 -17.03 -29.12 1.54
C ASN A 207 -17.59 -30.27 2.36
N ILE A 208 -18.06 -29.97 3.58
CA ILE A 208 -18.53 -30.92 4.57
C ILE A 208 -19.99 -30.58 4.84
N ASP A 209 -20.90 -31.50 4.51
CA ASP A 209 -22.32 -31.32 4.88
C ASP A 209 -22.46 -31.48 6.40
N GLN A 210 -22.05 -32.66 6.93
CA GLN A 210 -22.04 -32.95 8.36
C GLN A 210 -21.19 -34.19 8.63
N VAL A 211 -20.19 -34.01 9.51
CA VAL A 211 -19.35 -35.14 9.94
C VAL A 211 -19.36 -35.26 11.46
N ILE A 212 -19.73 -36.40 11.96
CA ILE A 212 -19.78 -36.68 13.40
C ILE A 212 -18.50 -37.43 13.78
N VAL A 213 -17.74 -36.85 14.72
CA VAL A 213 -16.65 -37.52 15.42
C VAL A 213 -17.21 -38.03 16.71
N ASP A 214 -17.48 -39.32 16.80
CA ASP A 214 -18.04 -39.96 18.03
C ASP A 214 -16.97 -40.19 19.10
N ALA A 215 -17.41 -40.53 20.32
CA ALA A 215 -16.54 -40.73 21.47
C ALA A 215 -15.61 -41.95 21.32
N ASN A 216 -15.90 -42.86 20.42
CA ASN A 216 -15.19 -44.13 20.24
C ASN A 216 -14.51 -44.23 18.86
N GLY A 217 -14.73 -43.27 17.99
CA GLY A 217 -14.31 -43.27 16.61
C GLY A 217 -13.15 -42.30 16.31
N GLN A 218 -12.53 -42.56 15.15
CA GLN A 218 -11.66 -41.60 14.50
C GLN A 218 -12.29 -41.18 13.18
N GLN A 219 -12.33 -39.88 12.94
CA GLN A 219 -12.80 -39.35 11.66
C GLN A 219 -11.61 -38.75 10.90
N SER A 220 -11.42 -39.17 9.67
CA SER A 220 -10.32 -38.71 8.83
C SER A 220 -10.77 -37.63 7.86
N PHE A 221 -9.89 -36.67 7.64
CA PHE A 221 -10.03 -35.56 6.72
C PHE A 221 -8.83 -35.51 5.79
N TYR A 222 -9.08 -35.47 4.49
CA TYR A 222 -8.02 -35.53 3.47
C TYR A 222 -8.02 -34.26 2.64
N PHE A 223 -6.83 -33.67 2.48
CA PHE A 223 -6.59 -32.52 1.60
C PHE A 223 -5.58 -32.91 0.52
N THR A 224 -5.81 -32.53 -0.71
CA THR A 224 -4.80 -32.63 -1.75
C THR A 224 -4.10 -31.28 -1.92
N VAL A 225 -2.78 -31.26 -1.87
CA VAL A 225 -1.95 -30.06 -1.90
C VAL A 225 -0.93 -30.17 -3.03
N PRO A 226 -0.73 -29.16 -3.87
CA PRO A 226 0.29 -29.17 -4.93
C PRO A 226 1.68 -29.53 -4.38
N TYR A 227 2.46 -30.27 -5.17
CA TYR A 227 3.83 -30.57 -4.76
C TYR A 227 4.65 -29.28 -4.63
N GLY A 228 5.62 -29.26 -3.71
CA GLY A 228 6.49 -28.10 -3.53
C GLY A 228 6.95 -27.91 -2.08
N SER A 229 7.75 -26.88 -1.88
CA SER A 229 8.26 -26.51 -0.56
C SER A 229 7.35 -25.47 0.09
N TYR A 230 7.00 -25.71 1.35
CA TYR A 230 6.20 -24.84 2.21
C TYR A 230 7.02 -24.47 3.46
N PRO A 231 7.85 -23.42 3.38
CA PRO A 231 8.87 -23.13 4.41
C PRO A 231 8.30 -22.86 5.80
N ALA A 232 7.09 -22.26 5.87
CA ALA A 232 6.41 -22.02 7.14
C ALA A 232 5.46 -23.17 7.57
N GLY A 233 5.33 -24.22 6.76
CA GLY A 233 4.42 -25.34 7.02
C GLY A 233 2.94 -24.99 6.86
N PHE A 234 2.10 -25.75 7.53
CA PHE A 234 0.64 -25.65 7.43
C PHE A 234 -0.02 -25.54 8.80
N THR A 235 -1.19 -24.91 8.82
CA THR A 235 -2.18 -24.99 9.89
C THR A 235 -3.45 -25.63 9.34
N VAL A 236 -3.96 -26.66 10.02
CA VAL A 236 -5.26 -27.26 9.71
C VAL A 236 -6.23 -26.87 10.80
N LYS A 237 -7.33 -26.23 10.41
CA LYS A 237 -8.40 -25.78 11.31
C LYS A 237 -9.64 -26.62 11.10
N PHE A 238 -10.25 -27.02 12.20
CA PHE A 238 -11.53 -27.68 12.22
C PHE A 238 -12.53 -26.81 12.98
N TYR A 239 -13.75 -26.74 12.50
CA TYR A 239 -14.82 -25.98 13.12
C TYR A 239 -16.00 -26.88 13.38
N ASP A 240 -16.53 -26.82 14.59
CA ASP A 240 -17.74 -27.55 14.94
C ASP A 240 -19.01 -26.88 14.37
N SER A 241 -20.18 -27.46 14.73
CA SER A 241 -21.47 -26.97 14.28
C SER A 241 -21.81 -25.54 14.71
N GLU A 242 -21.14 -25.03 15.74
CA GLU A 242 -21.29 -23.68 16.27
C GLU A 242 -20.14 -22.75 15.90
N ASN A 243 -19.24 -23.21 15.03
CA ASN A 243 -18.04 -22.48 14.59
C ASN A 243 -16.98 -22.28 15.70
N TRP A 244 -16.88 -23.21 16.66
CA TRP A 244 -15.74 -23.22 17.56
C TRP A 244 -14.56 -23.90 16.87
N PRO A 245 -13.42 -23.20 16.76
CA PRO A 245 -12.27 -23.71 16.01
C PRO A 245 -11.35 -24.58 16.87
N MET A 246 -10.68 -25.52 16.23
CA MET A 246 -9.48 -26.18 16.72
C MET A 246 -8.39 -26.10 15.67
N GLU A 247 -7.15 -25.84 16.06
CA GLU A 247 -6.00 -25.76 15.16
C GLU A 247 -5.03 -26.92 15.39
N CYS A 248 -4.53 -27.50 14.29
CA CYS A 248 -3.40 -28.43 14.26
C CYS A 248 -2.31 -27.82 13.38
N SER A 249 -1.10 -27.72 13.86
CA SER A 249 0.02 -27.17 13.11
C SER A 249 1.00 -28.22 12.64
N TRP A 250 1.42 -28.15 11.39
CA TRP A 250 2.49 -28.93 10.80
C TRP A 250 3.58 -28.01 10.29
N LEU A 251 4.58 -27.78 11.13
CA LEU A 251 5.59 -26.74 10.90
C LEU A 251 6.88 -27.26 10.27
N ARG A 252 7.11 -28.59 10.30
CA ARG A 252 8.28 -29.21 9.70
C ARG A 252 8.02 -30.69 9.43
N ASP A 253 8.75 -31.24 8.48
CA ASP A 253 8.77 -32.69 8.24
C ASP A 253 9.39 -33.43 9.44
N LYS A 254 8.92 -34.66 9.71
CA LYS A 254 9.27 -35.45 10.90
C LYS A 254 10.77 -35.62 11.10
N ASP A 255 11.52 -35.76 10.02
CA ASP A 255 12.96 -36.03 10.04
C ASP A 255 13.80 -34.80 9.66
N ALA A 256 13.15 -33.62 9.46
CA ALA A 256 13.85 -32.38 9.11
C ALA A 256 14.40 -31.67 10.34
N THR A 257 15.61 -31.14 10.25
CA THR A 257 16.23 -30.30 11.27
C THR A 257 15.77 -28.85 11.20
N GLU A 258 15.33 -28.41 10.04
CA GLU A 258 14.85 -27.05 9.76
C GLU A 258 13.32 -27.00 9.66
N ALA A 259 12.76 -25.80 9.87
CA ALA A 259 11.33 -25.56 9.66
C ALA A 259 10.98 -25.72 8.17
N GLY A 260 9.75 -26.20 7.91
CA GLY A 260 9.19 -26.37 6.59
C GLY A 260 8.71 -27.79 6.29
N VAL A 261 7.83 -27.85 5.34
CA VAL A 261 7.21 -29.07 4.84
C VAL A 261 7.44 -29.15 3.34
N ASN A 262 7.87 -30.33 2.88
CA ASN A 262 8.02 -30.59 1.45
C ASN A 262 6.97 -31.60 1.00
N ILE A 263 5.99 -31.15 0.22
CA ILE A 263 4.97 -32.01 -0.38
C ILE A 263 5.52 -32.67 -1.63
N VAL A 264 5.55 -33.99 -1.63
CA VAL A 264 5.92 -34.80 -2.80
C VAL A 264 4.66 -35.28 -3.51
N ALA A 265 4.63 -35.16 -4.80
CA ALA A 265 3.52 -35.60 -5.63
C ALA A 265 3.23 -37.09 -5.42
N GLY A 266 1.97 -37.43 -5.24
CA GLY A 266 1.49 -38.80 -4.99
C GLY A 266 1.77 -39.38 -3.61
N LYS A 267 2.42 -38.64 -2.69
CA LYS A 267 2.69 -39.11 -1.32
C LYS A 267 1.52 -38.76 -0.38
N LEU A 268 1.15 -39.69 0.51
CA LEU A 268 0.21 -39.46 1.60
C LEU A 268 0.96 -39.18 2.89
N TYR A 269 0.63 -38.07 3.52
CA TYR A 269 1.16 -37.64 4.82
C TYR A 269 0.04 -37.86 5.86
N GLU A 270 0.29 -38.74 6.84
CA GLU A 270 -0.66 -39.06 7.89
C GLU A 270 -0.18 -38.51 9.23
N PHE A 271 -1.08 -37.84 9.94
CA PHE A 271 -0.86 -37.37 11.29
C PHE A 271 -1.41 -38.35 12.31
N ASN A 272 -0.80 -38.42 13.48
CA ASN A 272 -1.40 -39.12 14.61
C ASN A 272 -2.76 -38.47 14.90
N PRO A 273 -3.78 -39.31 15.25
CA PRO A 273 -5.07 -38.74 15.61
C PRO A 273 -4.98 -37.77 16.78
N VAL A 274 -5.68 -36.64 16.66
CA VAL A 274 -5.71 -35.58 17.66
C VAL A 274 -7.12 -35.45 18.27
N ASP A 275 -7.18 -35.12 19.56
CA ASP A 275 -8.47 -34.85 20.22
C ASP A 275 -9.00 -33.49 19.79
N PHE A 276 -10.27 -33.41 19.46
CA PHE A 276 -10.94 -32.17 19.14
C PHE A 276 -11.19 -31.36 20.42
N VAL A 277 -10.37 -30.34 20.63
CA VAL A 277 -10.50 -29.39 21.74
C VAL A 277 -10.67 -27.99 21.16
N PRO A 278 -11.91 -27.50 21.10
CA PRO A 278 -12.15 -26.20 20.51
C PRO A 278 -11.62 -25.05 21.36
N GLY A 279 -11.00 -24.08 20.69
CA GLY A 279 -10.62 -22.79 21.26
C GLY A 279 -11.76 -21.76 21.20
N LYS A 280 -11.43 -20.49 21.35
CA LYS A 280 -12.41 -19.40 21.17
C LYS A 280 -12.83 -19.28 19.72
N LYS A 281 -14.06 -18.83 19.48
CA LYS A 281 -14.54 -18.56 18.11
C LYS A 281 -13.68 -17.50 17.41
N GLU A 282 -13.45 -17.74 16.14
CA GLU A 282 -12.88 -16.74 15.25
C GLU A 282 -14.01 -15.95 14.57
N ILE A 283 -13.70 -14.73 14.14
CA ILE A 283 -14.60 -13.93 13.31
C ILE A 283 -14.60 -14.52 11.90
N LEU A 284 -15.69 -15.12 11.48
CA LEU A 284 -15.85 -15.78 10.18
C LEU A 284 -16.71 -14.98 9.21
N SER A 285 -17.43 -13.97 9.70
CA SER A 285 -18.35 -13.15 8.91
C SER A 285 -18.39 -11.70 9.38
N GLY A 286 -18.90 -10.81 8.54
CA GLY A 286 -19.15 -9.42 8.92
C GLY A 286 -20.18 -9.26 10.03
N GLU A 287 -21.13 -10.19 10.17
CA GLU A 287 -22.10 -10.19 11.26
C GLU A 287 -21.44 -10.51 12.62
N ASP A 288 -20.43 -11.39 12.66
CA ASP A 288 -19.65 -11.63 13.88
C ASP A 288 -18.95 -10.35 14.35
N TRP A 289 -18.31 -9.63 13.42
CA TRP A 289 -17.67 -8.34 13.72
C TRP A 289 -18.70 -7.31 14.20
N LYS A 290 -19.83 -7.20 13.51
CA LYS A 290 -20.91 -6.29 13.88
C LYS A 290 -21.43 -6.59 15.29
N TYR A 291 -21.66 -7.86 15.60
CA TYR A 291 -22.06 -8.28 16.93
C TYR A 291 -21.03 -7.83 18.00
N ILE A 292 -19.74 -8.11 17.79
CA ILE A 292 -18.67 -7.71 18.71
C ILE A 292 -18.66 -6.18 18.89
N ALA A 293 -18.76 -5.43 17.81
CA ALA A 293 -18.75 -3.97 17.85
C ALA A 293 -19.97 -3.40 18.62
N GLU A 294 -21.14 -3.99 18.43
CA GLU A 294 -22.36 -3.62 19.15
C GLU A 294 -22.23 -3.94 20.65
N GLN A 295 -21.70 -5.12 21.02
CA GLN A 295 -21.53 -5.51 22.42
C GLN A 295 -20.50 -4.63 23.14
N ILE A 296 -19.35 -4.33 22.51
CA ILE A 296 -18.35 -3.42 23.07
C ILE A 296 -18.97 -2.03 23.28
N ASN A 297 -19.70 -1.51 22.30
CA ASN A 297 -20.33 -0.20 22.39
C ASN A 297 -21.40 -0.15 23.49
N ALA A 298 -22.14 -1.21 23.68
CA ALA A 298 -23.14 -1.36 24.76
C ALA A 298 -22.49 -1.54 26.14
N GLY A 299 -21.22 -1.97 26.19
CA GLY A 299 -20.53 -2.29 27.45
C GLY A 299 -20.89 -3.68 27.98
N ASN A 300 -21.35 -4.59 27.13
CA ASN A 300 -21.64 -5.97 27.47
C ASN A 300 -20.37 -6.82 27.35
N ASP A 301 -20.20 -7.81 28.22
CA ASP A 301 -19.00 -8.64 28.28
C ASP A 301 -19.20 -10.09 27.79
N GLU A 302 -20.43 -10.48 27.44
CA GLU A 302 -20.75 -11.87 27.00
C GLU A 302 -19.92 -12.31 25.77
N TRP A 303 -19.70 -11.40 24.83
CA TRP A 303 -18.89 -11.67 23.63
C TRP A 303 -17.45 -12.10 23.96
N LYS A 304 -16.89 -11.67 25.11
CA LYS A 304 -15.54 -12.06 25.55
C LYS A 304 -15.44 -13.59 25.79
N ASN A 305 -16.48 -14.18 26.33
CA ASN A 305 -16.50 -15.62 26.54
C ASN A 305 -16.47 -16.41 25.23
N ILE A 306 -16.91 -15.76 24.15
CA ILE A 306 -17.06 -16.37 22.82
C ILE A 306 -15.82 -16.16 21.97
N TYR A 307 -15.33 -14.90 21.87
CA TYR A 307 -14.32 -14.48 20.87
C TYR A 307 -12.97 -14.07 21.45
N LEU A 308 -12.90 -13.80 22.77
CA LEU A 308 -11.68 -13.32 23.40
C LEU A 308 -10.91 -14.48 24.02
N ASP A 309 -9.69 -14.73 23.56
CA ASP A 309 -8.83 -15.76 24.12
C ASP A 309 -8.11 -15.32 25.41
N ASP A 310 -7.35 -16.23 26.00
CA ASP A 310 -6.66 -15.98 27.26
C ASP A 310 -5.53 -14.95 27.13
N ASP A 311 -5.06 -14.71 25.89
CA ASP A 311 -4.07 -13.67 25.58
C ASP A 311 -4.72 -12.31 25.28
N ASN A 312 -6.01 -12.15 25.54
CA ASN A 312 -6.79 -10.95 25.27
C ASN A 312 -6.91 -10.62 23.77
N THR A 313 -6.87 -11.66 22.93
CA THR A 313 -6.85 -11.55 21.46
C THR A 313 -8.18 -12.01 20.83
N ILE A 314 -8.65 -11.22 19.88
CA ILE A 314 -9.75 -11.54 18.95
C ILE A 314 -9.13 -11.88 17.60
N LYS A 315 -9.52 -12.97 16.97
CA LYS A 315 -8.91 -13.47 15.74
C LYS A 315 -9.89 -13.49 14.57
N LEU A 316 -9.45 -13.07 13.38
CA LEU A 316 -10.17 -13.41 12.16
C LEU A 316 -9.85 -14.85 11.75
N GLY A 317 -10.86 -15.54 11.24
CA GLY A 317 -10.73 -16.89 10.69
C GLY A 317 -11.05 -16.94 9.19
N ASN A 318 -11.42 -15.82 8.59
CA ASN A 318 -11.76 -15.71 7.17
C ASN A 318 -11.69 -14.24 6.72
N ASP A 319 -11.64 -14.02 5.41
CA ASP A 319 -11.97 -12.72 4.83
C ASP A 319 -13.45 -12.43 5.08
N ILE A 320 -13.74 -11.22 5.50
CA ILE A 320 -15.10 -10.80 5.84
C ILE A 320 -15.52 -9.53 5.14
N VAL A 321 -16.82 -9.43 4.83
CA VAL A 321 -17.43 -8.21 4.29
C VAL A 321 -18.39 -7.66 5.34
N LEU A 322 -18.17 -6.40 5.74
CA LEU A 322 -19.01 -5.77 6.75
C LEU A 322 -20.40 -5.45 6.19
N PRO A 323 -21.48 -5.82 6.89
CA PRO A 323 -22.83 -5.47 6.48
C PRO A 323 -23.09 -3.97 6.66
N LYS A 324 -24.08 -3.48 5.91
CA LYS A 324 -24.53 -2.09 6.06
C LYS A 324 -25.01 -1.83 7.50
N GLY A 325 -24.55 -0.72 8.04
CA GLY A 325 -24.92 -0.32 9.41
C GLY A 325 -24.05 -0.93 10.51
N THR A 326 -22.95 -1.62 10.17
CA THR A 326 -21.92 -2.00 11.16
C THR A 326 -21.42 -0.75 11.88
N PRO A 327 -21.56 -0.67 13.23
CA PRO A 327 -21.14 0.51 13.96
C PRO A 327 -19.61 0.55 14.10
N ARG A 328 -19.07 1.78 14.15
CA ARG A 328 -17.71 1.98 14.66
C ARG A 328 -17.66 1.58 16.14
N ILE A 329 -16.58 0.94 16.57
CA ILE A 329 -16.30 0.78 17.99
C ILE A 329 -15.98 2.16 18.59
N THR A 330 -16.81 2.64 19.49
CA THR A 330 -16.74 3.99 20.10
C THR A 330 -16.08 4.02 21.46
N LYS A 331 -15.97 2.87 22.12
CA LYS A 331 -15.23 2.68 23.37
C LYS A 331 -13.75 2.48 23.08
N ASP A 332 -12.92 2.61 24.09
CA ASP A 332 -11.51 2.30 24.02
C ASP A 332 -11.31 0.81 23.70
N PHE A 333 -10.57 0.53 22.64
CA PHE A 333 -10.32 -0.84 22.19
C PHE A 333 -9.01 -1.34 22.84
N ILE A 334 -9.14 -1.97 24.00
CA ILE A 334 -8.02 -2.44 24.83
C ILE A 334 -7.59 -3.87 24.52
N TYR A 335 -8.12 -4.46 23.49
CA TYR A 335 -7.90 -5.84 23.06
C TYR A 335 -6.88 -5.90 21.91
N GLU A 336 -6.40 -7.11 21.65
CA GLU A 336 -5.67 -7.38 20.42
C GLU A 336 -6.65 -7.88 19.34
N LEU A 337 -6.58 -7.30 18.15
CA LEU A 337 -7.22 -7.79 16.94
C LEU A 337 -6.15 -8.37 16.02
N ASP A 338 -6.06 -9.69 15.94
CA ASP A 338 -5.20 -10.38 14.99
C ASP A 338 -5.98 -10.76 13.73
N GLY A 339 -5.71 -10.06 12.65
CA GLY A 339 -6.31 -10.35 11.34
C GLY A 339 -5.84 -11.66 10.74
N LYS A 340 -4.78 -12.32 11.25
CA LYS A 340 -4.22 -13.58 10.72
C LYS A 340 -3.90 -13.53 9.22
N GLY A 341 -3.73 -12.32 8.66
CA GLY A 341 -3.53 -12.09 7.24
C GLY A 341 -4.81 -11.99 6.41
N TYR A 342 -5.98 -12.11 7.03
CA TYR A 342 -7.28 -11.94 6.39
C TYR A 342 -7.66 -10.47 6.20
N THR A 343 -8.69 -10.27 5.39
CA THR A 343 -9.18 -8.96 4.97
C THR A 343 -10.54 -8.64 5.61
N ILE A 344 -10.69 -7.42 6.12
CA ILE A 344 -11.98 -6.80 6.40
C ILE A 344 -12.32 -5.86 5.25
N THR A 345 -13.31 -6.21 4.45
CA THR A 345 -13.86 -5.33 3.41
C THR A 345 -15.02 -4.52 3.95
N ASN A 346 -14.93 -3.19 3.90
CA ASN A 346 -16.01 -2.30 4.30
C ASN A 346 -16.52 -1.48 3.11
N PRO A 347 -17.56 -1.95 2.40
CA PRO A 347 -18.13 -1.23 1.25
C PRO A 347 -19.01 -0.04 1.67
N TYR A 348 -19.26 0.17 2.94
CA TYR A 348 -20.08 1.24 3.50
C TYR A 348 -19.30 2.15 4.44
N ALA A 349 -17.96 2.22 4.27
CA ALA A 349 -17.11 2.98 5.16
C ALA A 349 -17.45 4.48 5.13
N SER A 350 -17.66 5.05 6.30
CA SER A 350 -17.84 6.48 6.52
C SER A 350 -16.83 7.06 7.52
N GLY A 351 -15.83 6.29 7.89
CA GLY A 351 -14.76 6.61 8.83
C GLY A 351 -14.13 5.35 9.42
N ALA A 352 -13.29 5.52 10.40
CA ALA A 352 -12.50 4.45 11.03
C ALA A 352 -13.35 3.32 11.62
N LEU A 353 -12.78 2.11 11.58
CA LEU A 353 -13.38 0.92 12.20
C LEU A 353 -13.49 1.06 13.74
N ILE A 354 -12.46 1.64 14.35
CA ILE A 354 -12.32 1.84 15.80
C ILE A 354 -12.06 3.32 16.08
N LYS A 355 -12.65 3.84 17.17
CA LYS A 355 -12.47 5.24 17.57
C LYS A 355 -11.10 5.45 18.22
N THR A 356 -10.79 4.72 19.29
CA THR A 356 -9.55 4.92 20.06
C THR A 356 -8.83 3.60 20.29
N LEU A 357 -7.55 3.59 20.01
CA LEU A 357 -6.63 2.49 20.32
C LEU A 357 -5.70 2.94 21.46
N PRO A 358 -6.05 2.66 22.73
CA PRO A 358 -5.27 3.07 23.89
C PRO A 358 -4.10 2.11 24.16
N SER A 359 -3.36 2.38 25.22
CA SER A 359 -2.35 1.43 25.74
C SER A 359 -2.99 0.06 26.01
N GLY A 360 -2.36 -0.99 25.54
CA GLY A 360 -2.88 -2.37 25.56
C GLY A 360 -3.70 -2.77 24.35
N GLY A 361 -4.21 -1.82 23.55
CA GLY A 361 -4.86 -2.11 22.29
C GLY A 361 -3.85 -2.39 21.18
N VAL A 362 -4.06 -3.48 20.42
CA VAL A 362 -3.20 -3.88 19.30
C VAL A 362 -4.05 -4.27 18.09
N ILE A 363 -3.63 -3.86 16.90
CA ILE A 363 -4.19 -4.39 15.64
C ILE A 363 -3.01 -4.90 14.83
N ARG A 364 -3.07 -6.17 14.41
CA ARG A 364 -1.98 -6.74 13.62
C ARG A 364 -2.46 -7.70 12.53
N ASN A 365 -1.59 -7.91 11.54
CA ASN A 365 -1.79 -8.89 10.45
C ASN A 365 -3.15 -8.72 9.75
N LEU A 366 -3.63 -7.48 9.58
CA LEU A 366 -4.96 -7.19 9.05
C LEU A 366 -4.87 -6.37 7.77
N THR A 367 -5.64 -6.78 6.75
CA THR A 367 -5.91 -5.95 5.58
C THR A 367 -7.27 -5.27 5.70
N MET A 368 -7.32 -3.96 5.48
CA MET A 368 -8.57 -3.22 5.33
C MET A 368 -8.80 -2.90 3.86
N ALA A 369 -9.95 -3.31 3.32
CA ALA A 369 -10.31 -3.10 1.92
C ALA A 369 -11.69 -2.44 1.78
N GLY A 370 -12.05 -2.05 0.56
CA GLY A 370 -13.30 -1.38 0.23
C GLY A 370 -13.08 0.05 -0.25
N GLU A 371 -14.09 0.86 -0.13
CA GLU A 371 -14.06 2.25 -0.57
C GLU A 371 -14.69 3.16 0.49
N MET A 372 -14.01 4.24 0.82
CA MET A 372 -14.56 5.32 1.61
C MET A 372 -15.02 6.44 0.68
N ASN A 373 -16.27 6.37 0.27
CA ASN A 373 -16.87 7.31 -0.66
C ASN A 373 -17.79 8.28 0.08
N ILE A 374 -17.28 9.48 0.38
CA ILE A 374 -18.03 10.53 1.08
C ILE A 374 -18.18 11.72 0.14
N GLN A 375 -19.39 11.92 -0.37
CA GLN A 375 -19.75 13.00 -1.28
C GLN A 375 -20.72 13.94 -0.57
N ASP A 376 -20.19 14.84 0.25
CA ASP A 376 -20.99 15.81 1.01
C ASP A 376 -20.28 17.17 1.09
N ALA A 377 -20.38 17.94 0.01
CA ALA A 377 -19.81 19.28 -0.10
C ALA A 377 -20.35 20.27 0.96
N THR A 378 -21.36 19.89 1.74
CA THR A 378 -21.91 20.75 2.82
C THR A 378 -21.27 20.48 4.17
N LYS A 379 -20.56 19.35 4.35
CA LYS A 379 -19.87 19.03 5.59
C LYS A 379 -18.67 19.93 5.82
N LYS A 380 -18.71 20.66 6.93
CA LYS A 380 -17.65 21.61 7.31
C LYS A 380 -16.28 20.94 7.52
N LEU A 381 -16.28 19.74 8.08
CA LEU A 381 -15.07 18.98 8.33
C LEU A 381 -15.38 17.49 8.26
N VAL A 382 -14.66 16.77 7.42
CA VAL A 382 -14.67 15.31 7.34
C VAL A 382 -13.32 14.80 7.83
N GLU A 383 -13.36 13.88 8.80
CA GLU A 383 -12.17 13.25 9.36
C GLU A 383 -12.23 11.75 9.14
N VAL A 384 -11.30 11.22 8.36
CA VAL A 384 -11.33 9.85 7.87
C VAL A 384 -10.03 9.08 8.10
N SER A 385 -10.19 7.81 8.40
CA SER A 385 -9.15 6.78 8.42
C SER A 385 -9.81 5.41 8.28
N ALA A 386 -9.07 4.41 7.82
CA ALA A 386 -9.64 3.07 7.66
C ALA A 386 -9.62 2.28 8.97
N PHE A 387 -8.52 2.30 9.71
CA PHE A 387 -8.34 1.49 10.92
C PHE A 387 -8.87 2.17 12.17
N VAL A 388 -8.22 3.22 12.61
CA VAL A 388 -8.58 3.91 13.86
C VAL A 388 -8.69 5.41 13.69
N TYR A 389 -9.56 6.04 14.45
CA TYR A 389 -9.61 7.50 14.49
C TYR A 389 -8.42 8.07 15.27
N GLU A 390 -8.07 7.46 16.43
CA GLU A 390 -6.96 7.89 17.27
C GLU A 390 -6.14 6.71 17.80
N ILE A 391 -4.81 6.77 17.63
CA ILE A 391 -3.85 5.94 18.36
C ILE A 391 -3.38 6.73 19.59
N ASN A 392 -3.66 6.21 20.78
CA ASN A 392 -3.32 6.86 22.07
C ASN A 392 -2.70 5.85 23.05
N GLY A 393 -1.58 5.28 22.68
CA GLY A 393 -0.83 4.29 23.44
C GLY A 393 -0.82 2.89 22.81
N GLY A 394 -1.72 2.64 21.86
CA GLY A 394 -1.82 1.35 21.20
C GLY A 394 -0.82 1.14 20.06
N LYS A 395 -0.93 -0.02 19.42
CA LYS A 395 -0.03 -0.45 18.34
C LYS A 395 -0.81 -0.94 17.12
N ILE A 396 -0.32 -0.61 15.93
CA ILE A 396 -0.77 -1.21 14.68
C ILE A 396 0.47 -1.78 13.97
N GLU A 397 0.47 -3.09 13.70
CA GLU A 397 1.63 -3.78 13.17
C GLU A 397 1.27 -4.71 12.01
N ASP A 398 2.12 -4.79 10.98
CA ASP A 398 1.95 -5.73 9.86
C ASP A 398 0.58 -5.62 9.17
N CYS A 399 0.03 -4.41 9.08
CA CYS A 399 -1.28 -4.15 8.51
C CYS A 399 -1.19 -3.48 7.14
N VAL A 400 -2.20 -3.76 6.31
CA VAL A 400 -2.28 -3.22 4.94
C VAL A 400 -3.58 -2.45 4.78
N ASN A 401 -3.51 -1.25 4.20
CA ASN A 401 -4.68 -0.53 3.72
C ASN A 401 -4.81 -0.67 2.20
N GLU A 402 -5.92 -1.25 1.76
CA GLU A 402 -6.36 -1.32 0.36
C GLU A 402 -7.70 -0.58 0.17
N MET A 403 -8.16 0.14 1.20
CA MET A 403 -9.38 0.94 1.13
C MET A 403 -9.07 2.29 0.45
N ALA A 404 -9.63 2.51 -0.72
CA ALA A 404 -9.52 3.77 -1.42
C ALA A 404 -10.35 4.87 -0.75
N PHE A 405 -9.82 6.10 -0.73
CA PHE A 405 -10.54 7.27 -0.22
C PHE A 405 -10.96 8.18 -1.38
N ASN A 406 -12.26 8.42 -1.47
CA ASN A 406 -12.86 9.36 -2.41
C ASN A 406 -13.75 10.31 -1.61
N VAL A 407 -13.20 11.46 -1.21
CA VAL A 407 -13.85 12.36 -0.24
C VAL A 407 -14.01 13.75 -0.82
N ASP A 408 -15.26 14.25 -0.86
CA ASP A 408 -15.62 15.61 -1.23
C ASP A 408 -16.30 16.28 -0.03
N ALA A 409 -15.69 17.36 0.50
CA ALA A 409 -16.22 18.11 1.63
C ALA A 409 -15.60 19.53 1.69
N ILE A 410 -16.08 20.38 2.58
CA ILE A 410 -15.48 21.72 2.76
C ILE A 410 -14.03 21.59 3.22
N ARG A 411 -13.76 20.76 4.24
CA ARG A 411 -12.41 20.45 4.72
C ARG A 411 -12.26 18.97 5.03
N VAL A 412 -11.10 18.41 4.78
CA VAL A 412 -10.83 17.00 5.02
C VAL A 412 -9.56 16.81 5.83
N ILE A 413 -9.60 15.93 6.84
CA ILE A 413 -8.43 15.41 7.52
C ILE A 413 -8.40 13.89 7.31
N PHE A 414 -7.32 13.36 6.75
CA PHE A 414 -7.29 11.97 6.27
C PHE A 414 -5.95 11.27 6.51
N GLY A 415 -6.02 9.98 6.83
CA GLY A 415 -4.85 9.09 6.92
C GLY A 415 -5.30 7.63 6.93
N ALA A 416 -4.60 6.74 6.22
CA ALA A 416 -5.03 5.35 6.08
C ALA A 416 -5.22 4.65 7.43
N PHE A 417 -4.23 4.75 8.31
CA PHE A 417 -4.24 4.02 9.58
C PHE A 417 -4.86 4.83 10.72
N ALA A 418 -4.54 6.11 10.79
CA ALA A 418 -5.11 6.96 11.85
C ALA A 418 -5.30 8.41 11.39
N ARG A 419 -6.39 9.02 11.84
CA ARG A 419 -6.57 10.46 11.74
C ARG A 419 -5.68 11.20 12.73
N LYS A 420 -5.51 10.64 13.96
CA LYS A 420 -4.77 11.24 15.06
C LYS A 420 -3.83 10.21 15.69
N PHE A 421 -2.59 10.60 15.93
CA PHE A 421 -1.60 9.76 16.57
C PHE A 421 -0.92 10.54 17.70
N THR A 422 -1.17 10.16 18.93
CA THR A 422 -0.67 10.86 20.13
C THR A 422 0.55 10.15 20.71
N VAL A 423 0.46 8.85 20.98
CA VAL A 423 1.54 8.01 21.50
C VAL A 423 1.27 6.56 21.07
N GLY A 424 2.30 5.75 20.92
CA GLY A 424 2.21 4.34 20.51
C GLY A 424 3.09 4.01 19.30
N GLU A 425 2.75 2.94 18.60
CA GLU A 425 3.57 2.42 17.49
C GLU A 425 2.74 2.12 16.24
N LEU A 426 3.24 2.53 15.08
CA LEU A 426 2.80 2.09 13.76
C LEU A 426 3.99 1.41 13.08
N LYS A 427 3.92 0.10 12.84
CA LYS A 427 5.08 -0.68 12.44
C LYS A 427 4.79 -1.62 11.28
N ARG A 428 5.66 -1.62 10.26
CA ARG A 428 5.54 -2.44 9.05
C ARG A 428 4.16 -2.38 8.37
N CYS A 429 3.55 -1.18 8.42
CA CYS A 429 2.25 -0.95 7.84
C CYS A 429 2.38 -0.37 6.43
N VAL A 430 1.49 -0.81 5.52
CA VAL A 430 1.53 -0.42 4.11
C VAL A 430 0.20 0.18 3.68
N ASN A 431 0.21 1.38 3.14
CA ASN A 431 -0.92 1.91 2.38
C ASN A 431 -0.70 1.65 0.89
N LYS A 432 -1.57 0.86 0.27
CA LYS A 432 -1.56 0.59 -1.17
C LYS A 432 -2.63 1.35 -1.94
N ALA A 433 -3.61 1.89 -1.22
CA ALA A 433 -4.77 2.50 -1.83
C ALA A 433 -4.56 3.99 -2.13
N ASP A 434 -5.14 4.43 -3.23
CA ASP A 434 -5.17 5.82 -3.63
C ASP A 434 -6.14 6.65 -2.78
N MET A 435 -5.81 7.92 -2.61
CA MET A 435 -6.63 8.89 -1.88
C MET A 435 -6.94 10.09 -2.76
N THR A 436 -8.19 10.22 -3.16
CA THR A 436 -8.71 11.37 -3.92
C THR A 436 -9.52 12.26 -3.00
N ILE A 437 -9.02 13.46 -2.75
CA ILE A 437 -9.59 14.40 -1.80
C ILE A 437 -9.96 15.69 -2.52
N LYS A 438 -11.22 16.06 -2.45
CA LYS A 438 -11.70 17.33 -2.96
C LYS A 438 -12.21 18.19 -1.82
N MET A 439 -11.74 19.41 -1.75
CA MET A 439 -12.13 20.39 -0.75
C MET A 439 -12.75 21.62 -1.42
N ASP A 440 -13.96 21.98 -0.99
CA ASP A 440 -14.66 23.18 -1.45
C ASP A 440 -14.71 24.23 -0.33
N LEU A 441 -13.75 25.14 -0.34
CA LEU A 441 -13.63 26.21 0.66
C LEU A 441 -14.50 27.44 0.35
N THR A 442 -15.32 27.42 -0.70
CA THR A 442 -16.10 28.58 -1.14
C THR A 442 -17.07 29.05 -0.07
N SER A 443 -17.60 28.13 0.73
CA SER A 443 -18.55 28.38 1.83
C SER A 443 -17.91 28.32 3.21
N ASP A 444 -16.59 28.11 3.35
CA ASP A 444 -15.92 27.98 4.64
C ASP A 444 -15.90 29.33 5.38
N ASN A 445 -16.40 29.34 6.61
CA ASN A 445 -16.44 30.51 7.49
C ASN A 445 -15.62 30.34 8.78
N GLU A 446 -14.81 29.27 8.87
CA GLU A 446 -13.95 29.00 10.02
C GLU A 446 -12.86 30.09 10.15
N ALA A 447 -12.56 30.49 11.38
CA ALA A 447 -11.58 31.54 11.64
C ALA A 447 -10.14 31.06 11.38
N ASP A 448 -9.84 29.79 11.64
CA ASP A 448 -8.52 29.15 11.45
C ASP A 448 -8.69 27.78 10.76
N PRO A 449 -9.07 27.78 9.45
CA PRO A 449 -9.37 26.55 8.75
C PRO A 449 -8.10 25.72 8.51
N LYS A 450 -8.12 24.44 8.93
CA LYS A 450 -7.00 23.51 8.82
C LYS A 450 -7.39 22.26 8.04
N SER A 451 -6.45 21.71 7.32
CA SER A 451 -6.58 20.40 6.68
C SER A 451 -5.23 19.67 6.67
N PHE A 452 -5.24 18.41 7.05
CA PHE A 452 -4.04 17.60 7.12
C PHE A 452 -4.29 16.25 6.47
N GLY A 453 -3.32 15.74 5.74
CA GLY A 453 -3.45 14.45 5.09
C GLY A 453 -2.12 13.72 4.99
N GLY A 454 -2.12 12.46 5.42
CA GLY A 454 -0.99 11.56 5.26
C GLY A 454 -1.40 10.24 4.65
N GLY A 455 -0.57 9.67 3.80
CA GLY A 455 -0.79 8.33 3.29
C GLY A 455 -0.96 7.30 4.41
N LEU A 456 -0.32 7.54 5.57
CA LEU A 456 -0.48 6.68 6.74
C LEU A 456 -1.25 7.37 7.86
N VAL A 457 -0.84 8.56 8.29
CA VAL A 457 -1.43 9.28 9.42
C VAL A 457 -1.62 10.76 9.07
N ALA A 458 -2.80 11.29 9.41
CA ALA A 458 -3.08 12.70 9.13
C ALA A 458 -2.30 13.64 10.05
N ASN A 459 -2.37 13.40 11.36
CA ASN A 459 -1.85 14.35 12.34
C ASN A 459 -1.28 13.66 13.58
N CYS A 460 -0.08 14.05 13.99
CA CYS A 460 0.48 13.73 15.29
C CYS A 460 0.23 14.86 16.29
N PHE A 461 -0.16 14.49 17.51
CA PHE A 461 -0.25 15.39 18.63
C PHE A 461 0.86 15.08 19.62
N GLN A 462 1.48 16.10 20.15
CA GLN A 462 2.54 15.92 21.14
C GLN A 462 1.94 15.44 22.47
N PRO A 463 2.29 14.24 22.96
CA PRO A 463 1.78 13.73 24.24
C PRO A 463 2.57 14.30 25.42
N LYS A 464 2.06 14.10 26.64
CA LYS A 464 2.79 14.43 27.87
C LYS A 464 3.90 13.41 28.18
N THR A 465 3.72 12.19 27.75
CA THR A 465 4.66 11.07 27.96
C THR A 465 4.66 10.16 26.74
N GLY A 466 5.82 9.60 26.43
CA GLY A 466 5.99 8.70 25.27
C GLY A 466 6.08 9.44 23.94
N CYS A 467 6.27 8.71 22.89
CA CYS A 467 6.39 9.24 21.52
C CYS A 467 5.49 8.46 20.55
N PRO A 468 4.91 9.11 19.55
CA PRO A 468 4.39 8.40 18.39
C PRO A 468 5.56 7.90 17.51
N VAL A 469 5.62 6.59 17.28
CA VAL A 469 6.71 5.93 16.54
C VAL A 469 6.16 5.31 15.26
N PHE A 470 6.77 5.66 14.14
CA PHE A 470 6.58 5.02 12.84
C PHE A 470 7.84 4.22 12.52
N ASP A 471 7.71 2.94 12.21
CA ASP A 471 8.86 2.09 11.92
C ASP A 471 8.60 1.17 10.72
N HIS A 472 9.43 1.27 9.65
CA HIS A 472 9.31 0.48 8.42
C HIS A 472 7.95 0.56 7.74
N CYS A 473 7.28 1.72 7.79
CA CYS A 473 5.98 1.90 7.16
C CYS A 473 6.11 2.45 5.73
N VAL A 474 5.19 2.05 4.85
CA VAL A 474 5.25 2.39 3.43
C VAL A 474 3.94 3.00 2.95
N ASN A 475 4.02 4.09 2.19
CA ASN A 475 2.92 4.56 1.36
C ASN A 475 3.23 4.25 -0.10
N GLU A 476 2.38 3.44 -0.75
CA GLU A 476 2.45 3.10 -2.18
C GLU A 476 1.36 3.81 -2.98
N GLY A 477 0.23 4.16 -2.34
CA GLY A 477 -0.90 4.81 -2.99
C GLY A 477 -0.66 6.28 -3.31
N ASP A 478 -1.21 6.74 -4.41
CA ASP A 478 -1.18 8.14 -4.82
C ASP A 478 -2.14 8.99 -3.97
N ILE A 479 -1.72 10.22 -3.66
CA ILE A 479 -2.54 11.19 -2.94
C ILE A 479 -2.83 12.37 -3.85
N THR A 480 -4.06 12.50 -4.27
CA THR A 480 -4.53 13.60 -5.13
C THR A 480 -5.47 14.51 -4.35
N ILE A 481 -5.07 15.76 -4.21
CA ILE A 481 -5.80 16.78 -3.49
C ILE A 481 -6.18 17.89 -4.46
N SER A 482 -7.46 18.20 -4.55
CA SER A 482 -7.96 19.36 -5.27
C SER A 482 -8.68 20.30 -4.32
N VAL A 483 -8.37 21.58 -4.42
CA VAL A 483 -8.93 22.62 -3.55
C VAL A 483 -9.65 23.65 -4.41
N GLU A 484 -10.92 23.82 -4.16
CA GLU A 484 -11.70 24.93 -4.69
C GLU A 484 -11.71 26.07 -3.66
N THR A 485 -11.14 27.21 -4.03
CA THR A 485 -10.99 28.35 -3.13
C THR A 485 -12.03 29.42 -3.47
N GLY A 486 -12.76 29.86 -2.48
CA GLY A 486 -13.68 31.00 -2.61
C GLY A 486 -12.97 32.36 -2.50
N SER A 487 -13.68 33.44 -2.77
CA SER A 487 -13.15 34.80 -2.76
C SER A 487 -12.69 35.33 -1.39
N LYS A 488 -12.96 34.62 -0.32
CA LYS A 488 -12.80 35.15 1.05
C LYS A 488 -11.78 34.43 1.92
N ARG A 489 -11.56 33.10 1.76
CA ARG A 489 -10.70 32.30 2.67
C ARG A 489 -10.06 31.11 1.93
N GLY A 490 -8.87 30.73 2.39
CA GLY A 490 -8.19 29.48 2.11
C GLY A 490 -7.71 28.84 3.41
N LEU A 491 -7.09 27.67 3.37
CA LEU A 491 -6.59 26.99 4.56
C LEU A 491 -5.48 27.79 5.22
N SER A 492 -5.65 28.11 6.49
CA SER A 492 -4.63 28.81 7.29
C SER A 492 -3.42 27.92 7.53
N ARG A 493 -3.67 26.61 7.65
CA ARG A 493 -2.63 25.58 7.76
C ARG A 493 -3.05 24.30 7.05
N ALA A 494 -2.20 23.84 6.15
CA ALA A 494 -2.38 22.56 5.46
C ALA A 494 -1.03 21.82 5.35
N GLY A 495 -1.03 20.55 5.72
CA GLY A 495 0.13 19.67 5.58
C GLY A 495 -0.27 18.36 4.94
N PHE A 496 0.38 18.00 3.82
CA PHE A 496 0.10 16.78 3.08
C PHE A 496 1.39 16.01 2.80
N ALA A 497 1.38 14.70 3.04
CA ALA A 497 2.55 13.87 2.85
C ALA A 497 2.22 12.39 2.61
N GLY A 498 3.21 11.63 2.13
CA GLY A 498 3.07 10.18 1.97
C GLY A 498 2.96 9.44 3.31
N VAL A 499 3.62 9.93 4.36
CA VAL A 499 3.62 9.25 5.67
C VAL A 499 2.79 10.02 6.70
N LEU A 500 3.21 11.24 7.04
CA LEU A 500 2.62 12.05 8.12
C LEU A 500 2.25 13.45 7.61
N GLY A 501 0.95 13.76 7.60
CA GLY A 501 0.47 15.04 7.11
C GLY A 501 0.92 16.23 7.94
N SER A 502 0.77 16.15 9.27
CA SER A 502 1.13 17.27 10.16
C SER A 502 1.52 16.83 11.56
N VAL A 503 2.24 17.69 12.24
CA VAL A 503 2.51 17.60 13.68
C VAL A 503 1.97 18.85 14.38
N GLU A 504 1.04 18.67 15.29
CA GLU A 504 0.59 19.73 16.19
C GLU A 504 1.42 19.72 17.46
N LEU A 505 2.31 20.68 17.57
CA LEU A 505 3.27 20.82 18.65
C LEU A 505 2.73 21.76 19.73
N LEU A 506 2.92 21.39 21.00
CA LEU A 506 2.53 22.18 22.14
C LEU A 506 3.77 22.84 22.78
N SER A 507 3.70 24.13 23.01
CA SER A 507 4.78 24.95 23.53
C SER A 507 4.89 24.91 25.05
N SER A 508 5.24 23.78 25.63
CA SER A 508 5.43 23.65 27.06
C SER A 508 6.60 22.74 27.39
N GLU A 509 7.36 23.08 28.44
CA GLU A 509 8.53 22.30 28.87
C GLU A 509 8.21 20.83 29.18
N GLN A 510 6.99 20.58 29.66
CA GLN A 510 6.52 19.20 29.92
C GLN A 510 6.50 18.27 28.71
N TYR A 511 6.60 18.80 27.48
CA TYR A 511 6.56 18.03 26.23
C TYR A 511 7.92 17.90 25.54
N LYS A 512 8.99 18.41 26.14
CA LYS A 512 10.31 18.48 25.51
C LYS A 512 10.88 17.16 25.02
N ASP A 513 10.55 16.06 25.70
CA ASP A 513 11.05 14.72 25.39
C ASP A 513 10.04 13.87 24.61
N CYS A 514 8.92 14.48 24.22
CA CYS A 514 7.82 13.80 23.53
C CYS A 514 7.67 14.35 22.11
N TYR A 515 8.13 13.62 21.12
CA TYR A 515 8.15 14.04 19.72
C TYR A 515 7.92 12.86 18.77
N PRO A 516 7.39 13.09 17.57
CA PRO A 516 7.28 12.04 16.57
C PRO A 516 8.64 11.51 16.13
N ILE A 517 8.72 10.19 16.00
CA ILE A 517 9.90 9.46 15.53
C ILE A 517 9.50 8.64 14.30
N LEU A 518 10.09 8.95 13.15
CA LEU A 518 9.88 8.23 11.91
C LEU A 518 11.17 7.51 11.52
N LYS A 519 11.12 6.17 11.45
CA LYS A 519 12.28 5.34 11.12
C LYS A 519 11.99 4.47 9.91
N ASN A 520 12.91 4.48 8.93
CA ASN A 520 12.89 3.58 7.79
C ASN A 520 11.56 3.58 7.01
N CYS A 521 10.84 4.69 7.04
CA CYS A 521 9.58 4.82 6.33
C CYS A 521 9.81 5.23 4.87
N THR A 522 8.96 4.72 3.97
CA THR A 522 9.11 5.00 2.53
C THR A 522 7.80 5.57 1.96
N ASN A 523 7.92 6.61 1.17
CA ASN A 523 6.85 7.07 0.29
C ASN A 523 7.19 6.71 -1.16
N ARG A 524 6.33 5.92 -1.83
CA ARG A 524 6.39 5.59 -3.26
C ARG A 524 5.30 6.27 -4.06
N GLY A 525 4.17 6.56 -3.41
CA GLY A 525 3.04 7.23 -4.05
C GLY A 525 3.33 8.69 -4.37
N ASN A 526 2.72 9.18 -5.44
CA ASN A 526 2.79 10.57 -5.84
C ASN A 526 1.87 11.43 -4.98
N ILE A 527 2.28 12.66 -4.68
CA ILE A 527 1.46 13.62 -3.94
C ILE A 527 1.17 14.81 -4.82
N THR A 528 -0.08 15.00 -5.19
CA THR A 528 -0.52 16.07 -6.09
C THR A 528 -1.48 17.01 -5.38
N LEU A 529 -1.18 18.31 -5.41
CA LEU A 529 -2.07 19.36 -4.96
C LEU A 529 -2.46 20.25 -6.14
N SER A 530 -3.72 20.45 -6.34
CA SER A 530 -4.26 21.33 -7.39
C SER A 530 -5.28 22.32 -6.82
N PHE A 531 -5.43 23.43 -7.51
CA PHE A 531 -6.42 24.47 -7.19
C PHE A 531 -7.29 24.73 -8.42
N SER A 532 -8.60 24.72 -8.26
CA SER A 532 -9.55 24.98 -9.34
C SER A 532 -9.63 26.47 -9.70
N ASP A 533 -9.58 27.33 -8.69
CA ASP A 533 -9.57 28.80 -8.86
C ASP A 533 -8.26 29.42 -8.37
N LYS A 534 -7.39 29.72 -9.30
CA LYS A 534 -6.04 30.20 -9.07
C LYS A 534 -5.98 31.69 -8.72
N GLU A 535 -6.94 32.48 -9.19
CA GLU A 535 -6.96 33.90 -8.93
C GLU A 535 -7.32 34.23 -7.47
N HIS A 536 -8.24 33.50 -6.90
CA HIS A 536 -8.65 33.70 -5.52
C HIS A 536 -7.59 33.24 -4.52
N LEU A 537 -6.89 32.15 -4.78
CA LEU A 537 -5.81 31.64 -3.91
C LEU A 537 -4.75 32.72 -3.63
N LEU A 538 -4.43 33.52 -4.63
CA LEU A 538 -3.38 34.53 -4.56
C LEU A 538 -3.77 35.76 -3.75
N LYS A 539 -5.07 36.06 -3.64
CA LYS A 539 -5.62 37.24 -2.95
C LYS A 539 -5.86 37.01 -1.47
N MET A 540 -5.81 35.74 -1.01
CA MET A 540 -6.17 35.39 0.34
C MET A 540 -5.07 35.68 1.37
N PRO A 541 -5.38 36.38 2.46
CA PRO A 541 -4.45 36.51 3.57
C PRO A 541 -4.31 35.16 4.31
N ASN A 542 -3.09 34.85 4.75
CA ASN A 542 -2.81 33.77 5.70
C ASN A 542 -3.04 32.33 5.21
N VAL A 543 -2.92 32.09 3.94
CA VAL A 543 -2.99 30.73 3.36
C VAL A 543 -1.64 30.05 3.38
N GLN A 544 -1.59 28.83 3.88
CA GLN A 544 -0.36 28.04 3.93
C GLN A 544 -0.58 26.58 3.59
N TYR A 545 0.19 26.10 2.62
CA TYR A 545 0.23 24.70 2.23
C TYR A 545 1.67 24.17 2.28
N SER A 546 1.83 22.96 2.81
CA SER A 546 3.12 22.28 2.91
C SER A 546 3.00 20.87 2.40
N LEU A 547 3.81 20.51 1.41
CA LEU A 547 3.83 19.18 0.81
C LEU A 547 5.20 18.53 1.03
N GLY A 548 5.20 17.30 1.52
CA GLY A 548 6.43 16.53 1.73
C GLY A 548 6.27 15.07 1.38
N GLY A 549 7.33 14.39 0.97
CA GLY A 549 7.28 12.96 0.74
C GLY A 549 7.01 12.17 2.02
N ILE A 550 7.64 12.56 3.12
CA ILE A 550 7.54 11.90 4.43
C ILE A 550 6.69 12.71 5.41
N VAL A 551 6.93 14.02 5.53
CA VAL A 551 6.20 14.89 6.45
C VAL A 551 5.69 16.13 5.73
N GLY A 552 4.40 16.46 5.86
CA GLY A 552 3.84 17.65 5.25
C GLY A 552 4.24 18.91 6.01
N LEU A 553 3.83 19.00 7.28
CA LEU A 553 4.03 20.17 8.12
C LEU A 553 4.43 19.78 9.54
N SER A 554 5.56 20.25 10.00
CA SER A 554 5.95 20.22 11.41
C SER A 554 6.46 21.59 11.81
N ALA A 555 5.51 22.46 12.15
CA ALA A 555 5.82 23.83 12.57
C ALA A 555 4.63 24.44 13.31
N ALA A 556 4.91 25.10 14.42
CA ALA A 556 3.93 25.96 15.08
C ALA A 556 3.89 27.31 14.37
N LEU A 557 3.06 27.45 13.38
CA LEU A 557 2.94 28.68 12.62
C LEU A 557 1.72 29.47 13.13
N SER A 558 1.97 30.66 13.63
CA SER A 558 0.90 31.55 14.08
C SER A 558 0.17 32.21 12.90
N SER A 559 -1.15 32.26 12.98
CA SER A 559 -2.01 32.90 11.99
C SER A 559 -2.10 34.43 12.13
N SER A 560 -1.54 35.01 13.18
CA SER A 560 -1.96 36.32 13.70
C SER A 560 -1.18 37.55 13.24
N THR A 561 -0.27 37.49 12.26
CA THR A 561 0.50 38.65 11.89
C THR A 561 0.37 39.11 10.44
N SER A 562 0.17 40.39 10.28
CA SER A 562 0.00 41.10 9.02
C SER A 562 1.30 41.48 8.30
N SER A 563 2.46 41.13 8.79
CA SER A 563 3.74 41.48 8.17
C SER A 563 4.41 40.29 7.49
N TYR A 564 4.87 40.49 6.31
CA TYR A 564 5.31 39.52 5.30
C TYR A 564 6.55 38.68 5.65
N VAL A 565 7.36 39.17 6.56
CA VAL A 565 8.54 38.46 7.07
C VAL A 565 8.23 37.75 8.37
N ALA A 566 7.26 38.26 9.12
CA ALA A 566 6.87 37.74 10.41
C ALA A 566 6.21 36.37 10.39
N PHE A 567 5.81 35.88 9.24
CA PHE A 567 5.08 34.63 9.12
C PHE A 567 5.89 33.38 9.38
N ALA A 568 7.12 33.36 8.93
CA ALA A 568 8.07 32.34 9.31
C ALA A 568 8.53 32.52 10.77
N TYR A 569 8.35 33.71 11.34
CA TYR A 569 8.92 34.12 12.62
C TYR A 569 7.90 34.39 13.72
N ALA A 570 6.67 34.80 13.37
CA ALA A 570 5.70 35.20 14.35
C ALA A 570 4.99 33.98 14.97
N GLY A 571 5.43 33.56 16.10
CA GLY A 571 4.86 32.49 16.89
C GLY A 571 5.85 31.47 17.40
N ILE A 572 7.07 31.50 16.92
CA ILE A 572 8.15 30.76 17.55
C ILE A 572 8.90 31.76 18.41
N SER A 573 8.40 32.05 19.62
CA SER A 573 9.22 32.73 20.61
C SER A 573 10.25 31.72 21.13
N ASP A 574 11.47 32.16 21.37
CA ASP A 574 12.53 31.33 21.97
C ASP A 574 12.12 30.71 23.34
N SER A 575 11.06 31.21 23.93
CA SER A 575 10.47 30.69 25.15
C SER A 575 9.48 29.54 24.95
N ALA A 576 9.12 29.20 23.69
CA ALA A 576 8.15 28.14 23.38
C ALA A 576 8.84 26.83 22.93
N ASN A 577 9.70 26.37 23.54
CA ASN A 577 11.04 25.78 23.40
C ASN A 577 11.16 24.30 23.07
N HIS A 578 10.10 23.57 22.61
CA HIS A 578 10.21 22.11 22.60
C HIS A 578 9.64 21.45 21.34
N TYR A 579 9.77 22.11 20.20
CA TYR A 579 9.33 21.56 18.92
C TYR A 579 10.45 20.78 18.28
N HIS A 580 10.32 19.46 18.17
CA HIS A 580 11.21 18.73 17.30
C HIS A 580 10.54 17.45 16.78
N ILE A 581 11.14 16.88 15.78
CA ILE A 581 10.77 15.63 15.13
C ILE A 581 12.05 14.92 14.74
N HIS A 582 12.07 13.62 14.81
CA HIS A 582 13.18 12.82 14.32
C HIS A 582 12.75 11.99 13.12
N ILE A 583 13.46 12.14 12.02
CA ILE A 583 13.26 11.41 10.76
C ILE A 583 14.57 10.71 10.43
N GLU A 584 14.61 9.39 10.47
CA GLU A 584 15.83 8.60 10.29
C GLU A 584 15.62 7.47 9.27
N GLY A 585 16.53 7.34 8.30
CA GLY A 585 16.50 6.25 7.31
C GLY A 585 15.30 6.29 6.36
N CYS A 586 14.54 7.40 6.32
CA CYS A 586 13.34 7.48 5.50
C CYS A 586 13.64 7.80 4.04
N THR A 587 12.83 7.26 3.14
CA THR A 587 13.02 7.41 1.69
C THR A 587 11.78 7.98 1.01
N ASN A 588 11.95 8.99 0.17
CA ASN A 588 10.92 9.43 -0.77
C ASN A 588 11.33 9.03 -2.19
N GLU A 589 10.52 8.19 -2.82
CA GLU A 589 10.62 7.78 -4.22
C GLU A 589 9.52 8.42 -5.07
N GLY A 590 8.39 8.78 -4.46
CA GLY A 590 7.23 9.37 -5.10
C GLY A 590 7.47 10.83 -5.52
N ARG A 591 6.81 11.23 -6.60
CA ARG A 591 6.84 12.61 -7.10
C ARG A 591 6.01 13.52 -6.20
N ILE A 592 6.60 14.60 -5.72
CA ILE A 592 5.89 15.66 -5.03
C ILE A 592 5.55 16.73 -6.05
N ASN A 593 4.34 16.65 -6.56
CA ASN A 593 3.84 17.50 -7.62
C ASN A 593 2.81 18.48 -7.08
N ASN A 594 3.24 19.68 -6.87
CA ASN A 594 2.32 20.79 -6.78
C ASN A 594 2.01 21.21 -8.20
N ASN A 595 0.82 20.85 -8.68
CA ASN A 595 0.45 21.02 -10.09
C ASN A 595 0.82 22.42 -10.58
N ALA A 596 1.92 22.49 -11.32
CA ALA A 596 2.56 23.71 -11.71
C ALA A 596 1.66 24.50 -12.65
N ILE A 597 0.95 25.46 -12.09
CA ILE A 597 0.05 26.30 -12.84
C ILE A 597 0.59 27.71 -12.82
N SER A 598 0.97 28.21 -14.00
CA SER A 598 1.30 29.61 -14.16
C SER A 598 0.02 30.42 -14.06
N HIS A 599 -0.04 31.35 -13.11
CA HIS A 599 -1.09 32.33 -13.06
C HIS A 599 -0.77 33.52 -14.00
N THR A 600 -1.72 33.92 -14.82
CA THR A 600 -1.55 35.01 -15.80
C THR A 600 -2.25 36.32 -15.38
N GLY A 601 -2.78 36.43 -14.18
CA GLY A 601 -3.55 37.59 -13.73
C GLY A 601 -2.73 38.82 -13.33
N SER A 602 -3.37 39.98 -13.38
CA SER A 602 -2.78 41.26 -12.98
C SER A 602 -2.56 41.35 -11.46
N ALA A 603 -1.52 42.03 -11.13
CA ALA A 603 -0.86 42.21 -9.87
C ALA A 603 -1.68 42.70 -8.68
N GLU A 604 -2.28 41.81 -7.91
CA GLU A 604 -2.64 42.07 -6.54
C GLU A 604 -1.73 41.26 -5.57
N LYS A 605 -1.64 41.72 -4.32
CA LYS A 605 -0.73 41.12 -3.31
C LYS A 605 -1.02 39.63 -3.13
N ILE A 606 0.00 38.81 -3.35
CA ILE A 606 -0.06 37.38 -3.06
C ILE A 606 0.35 37.18 -1.61
N ASN A 607 -0.57 36.62 -0.83
CA ASN A 607 -0.36 36.33 0.58
C ASN A 607 -0.23 34.83 0.88
N SER A 608 -0.38 33.97 -0.13
CA SER A 608 -0.28 32.51 0.03
C SER A 608 1.15 32.04 0.17
N LYS A 609 1.38 31.01 0.97
CA LYS A 609 2.66 30.37 1.21
C LYS A 609 2.55 28.90 0.87
N ILE A 610 3.41 28.44 -0.03
CA ILE A 610 3.40 27.05 -0.47
C ILE A 610 4.83 26.54 -0.42
N TYR A 611 5.04 25.53 0.41
CA TYR A 611 6.32 24.89 0.64
C TYR A 611 6.27 23.45 0.14
N THR A 612 7.26 23.06 -0.65
CA THR A 612 7.34 21.72 -1.23
C THR A 612 8.72 21.14 -0.96
N GLY A 613 8.80 19.98 -0.38
CA GLY A 613 10.06 19.29 -0.08
C GLY A 613 9.98 17.79 -0.32
N GLY A 614 11.07 17.18 -0.74
CA GLY A 614 11.12 15.75 -0.98
C GLY A 614 10.96 14.93 0.31
N ILE A 615 11.51 15.40 1.43
CA ILE A 615 11.33 14.78 2.75
C ILE A 615 10.25 15.51 3.53
N ALA A 616 10.33 16.84 3.68
CA ALA A 616 9.30 17.58 4.37
C ALA A 616 8.96 18.91 3.70
N GLY A 617 7.66 19.25 3.69
CA GLY A 617 7.21 20.53 3.14
C GLY A 617 7.68 21.72 3.99
N ALA A 618 7.41 21.68 5.29
CA ALA A 618 7.93 22.65 6.26
C ALA A 618 8.31 21.96 7.57
N LEU A 619 9.51 22.22 8.04
CA LEU A 619 10.08 21.63 9.24
C LEU A 619 10.81 22.69 10.06
N LEU A 620 10.27 22.97 11.27
CA LEU A 620 10.87 23.91 12.20
C LEU A 620 11.07 23.25 13.54
N GLY A 621 12.29 23.27 14.05
CA GLY A 621 12.63 22.97 15.44
C GLY A 621 12.58 24.22 16.33
N SER A 622 13.16 24.15 17.51
CA SER A 622 13.41 25.29 18.42
C SER A 622 14.89 25.53 18.59
N SER A 623 15.26 26.67 19.14
CA SER A 623 16.67 27.02 19.41
C SER A 623 17.37 26.02 20.35
N THR A 624 16.62 25.33 21.20
CA THR A 624 17.14 24.35 22.16
C THR A 624 16.99 22.91 21.67
N ASN A 625 16.00 22.62 20.79
CA ASN A 625 15.70 21.29 20.28
C ASN A 625 15.51 21.34 18.77
N HIS A 626 16.58 21.10 18.03
CA HIS A 626 16.53 21.05 16.59
C HIS A 626 15.72 19.82 16.09
N ALA A 627 14.94 20.01 15.04
CA ALA A 627 14.40 18.90 14.27
C ALA A 627 15.56 18.13 13.63
N LYS A 628 15.48 16.80 13.57
CA LYS A 628 16.58 15.96 13.06
C LYS A 628 16.15 15.15 11.86
N ILE A 629 16.98 15.21 10.81
CA ILE A 629 16.87 14.37 9.62
C ILE A 629 18.18 13.62 9.49
N LYS A 630 18.15 12.28 9.57
CA LYS A 630 19.36 11.48 9.52
C LYS A 630 19.23 10.35 8.49
N ASN A 631 20.26 10.22 7.63
CA ASN A 631 20.39 9.16 6.64
C ASN A 631 19.15 8.99 5.74
N CYS A 632 18.46 10.08 5.43
CA CYS A 632 17.28 10.05 4.58
C CYS A 632 17.65 10.14 3.09
N THR A 633 16.75 9.63 2.24
CA THR A 633 16.98 9.63 0.79
C THR A 633 15.77 10.25 0.07
N ASN A 634 16.03 11.15 -0.88
CA ASN A 634 15.03 11.60 -1.82
C ASN A 634 15.47 11.31 -3.25
N THR A 635 14.72 10.45 -3.95
CA THR A 635 14.86 10.17 -5.38
C THR A 635 13.64 10.64 -6.18
N GLY A 636 12.57 11.03 -5.50
CA GLY A 636 11.36 11.54 -6.11
C GLY A 636 11.49 12.98 -6.59
N GLU A 637 10.95 13.27 -7.76
CA GLU A 637 10.92 14.62 -8.33
C GLU A 637 10.12 15.57 -7.43
N VAL A 638 10.64 16.78 -7.20
CA VAL A 638 9.97 17.81 -6.39
C VAL A 638 9.65 19.02 -7.26
N VAL A 639 8.35 19.26 -7.48
CA VAL A 639 7.86 20.32 -8.38
C VAL A 639 7.21 21.43 -7.58
N PRO A 640 7.67 22.69 -7.68
CA PRO A 640 7.10 23.79 -6.92
C PRO A 640 5.75 24.23 -7.47
N TYR A 641 4.95 24.82 -6.62
CA TYR A 641 3.82 25.64 -7.07
C TYR A 641 4.33 26.92 -7.72
N SER A 642 3.84 27.23 -8.90
CA SER A 642 4.26 28.38 -9.65
C SER A 642 3.25 29.50 -9.60
N VAL A 643 3.78 30.70 -9.36
CA VAL A 643 3.01 31.93 -9.47
C VAL A 643 3.74 32.92 -10.34
N LYS A 644 3.04 33.40 -11.36
CA LYS A 644 3.51 34.52 -12.15
C LYS A 644 3.25 35.80 -11.36
N THR A 645 4.28 36.39 -10.73
CA THR A 645 4.13 37.63 -9.95
C THR A 645 4.66 38.84 -10.67
N ASN A 646 3.95 39.95 -10.54
CA ASN A 646 4.48 41.24 -10.88
C ASN A 646 5.35 41.82 -9.75
N TRP A 647 6.32 42.60 -10.12
CA TRP A 647 7.43 43.06 -9.30
C TRP A 647 7.10 43.79 -7.98
N TYR A 648 5.97 44.44 -7.90
CA TYR A 648 5.60 45.22 -6.72
C TYR A 648 5.25 44.42 -5.50
N GLN A 649 5.26 43.09 -5.60
CA GLN A 649 4.73 42.19 -4.55
C GLN A 649 5.79 41.28 -3.95
N ARG A 650 6.88 41.90 -3.50
CA ARG A 650 8.02 41.27 -2.81
C ARG A 650 7.66 40.50 -1.52
N SER A 651 6.41 40.29 -1.26
CA SER A 651 5.93 39.88 0.06
C SER A 651 5.38 38.46 0.10
N SER A 652 5.31 37.75 -1.01
CA SER A 652 4.72 36.41 -1.04
C SER A 652 5.78 35.31 -1.16
N ILE A 653 5.78 34.41 -0.24
CA ILE A 653 6.64 33.22 -0.20
C ILE A 653 5.94 32.06 -0.95
N CYS A 654 5.41 32.31 -2.13
CA CYS A 654 4.82 31.28 -2.97
C CYS A 654 5.90 30.52 -3.73
N GLY A 655 5.72 29.18 -3.80
CA GLY A 655 6.55 28.32 -4.62
C GLY A 655 7.97 28.13 -4.07
N VAL A 656 8.11 27.91 -2.78
CA VAL A 656 9.38 27.48 -2.20
C VAL A 656 9.53 25.97 -2.40
N CYS A 657 10.68 25.57 -2.93
CA CYS A 657 10.95 24.18 -3.28
C CYS A 657 12.34 23.75 -2.81
N GLY A 658 12.43 22.65 -2.13
CA GLY A 658 13.71 22.06 -1.72
C GLY A 658 13.74 20.55 -1.94
N GLY A 659 14.86 20.01 -2.33
CA GLY A 659 15.03 18.58 -2.54
C GLY A 659 14.79 17.76 -1.28
N PHE A 660 15.09 18.32 -0.11
CA PHE A 660 14.74 17.75 1.19
C PHE A 660 13.64 18.56 1.87
N LEU A 661 13.85 19.85 2.06
CA LEU A 661 12.90 20.71 2.80
C LEU A 661 12.46 21.89 1.94
N GLY A 662 11.16 22.13 1.86
CA GLY A 662 10.66 23.40 1.33
C GLY A 662 11.04 24.55 2.26
N LEU A 663 10.62 24.47 3.53
CA LEU A 663 11.00 25.43 4.60
C LEU A 663 11.75 24.70 5.71
N GLY A 664 12.90 25.23 6.13
CA GLY A 664 13.68 24.68 7.23
C GLY A 664 14.15 25.74 8.23
N GLY A 665 14.20 25.38 9.51
CA GLY A 665 14.80 26.21 10.55
C GLY A 665 14.95 25.45 11.86
N TYR A 666 16.03 25.70 12.58
CA TYR A 666 16.47 24.89 13.73
C TYR A 666 16.43 23.40 13.37
N VAL A 667 17.13 23.05 12.30
CA VAL A 667 17.14 21.69 11.74
C VAL A 667 18.57 21.20 11.55
N ASP A 668 18.79 19.95 11.96
CA ASP A 668 20.05 19.22 11.72
C ASP A 668 19.79 18.11 10.69
N ILE A 669 20.48 18.19 9.55
CA ILE A 669 20.45 17.19 8.48
C ILE A 669 21.81 16.52 8.48
N GLU A 670 21.86 15.22 8.80
CA GLU A 670 23.09 14.46 8.87
C GLU A 670 23.01 13.20 8.00
N GLY A 671 23.94 13.08 7.06
CA GLY A 671 23.97 11.96 6.11
C GLY A 671 22.79 12.00 5.14
N GLY A 672 22.74 11.00 4.27
CA GLY A 672 21.65 10.81 3.33
C GLY A 672 21.99 11.23 1.89
N VAL A 673 21.01 10.98 1.02
CA VAL A 673 21.17 11.12 -0.42
C VAL A 673 20.03 11.95 -1.00
N MET A 674 20.39 13.00 -1.72
CA MET A 674 19.47 13.72 -2.58
C MET A 674 19.85 13.42 -4.04
N ASN A 675 18.97 12.70 -4.75
CA ASN A 675 19.22 12.31 -6.14
C ASN A 675 17.93 12.44 -6.96
N ALA A 676 17.51 13.67 -7.21
CA ALA A 676 16.27 13.94 -7.90
C ALA A 676 16.29 15.24 -8.71
N LYS A 677 15.24 15.41 -9.53
CA LYS A 677 14.91 16.69 -10.14
C LYS A 677 14.18 17.56 -9.13
N VAL A 678 14.56 18.84 -9.05
CA VAL A 678 13.95 19.85 -8.18
C VAL A 678 13.61 21.06 -9.00
N GLY A 679 12.38 21.53 -8.88
CA GLY A 679 11.92 22.68 -9.64
C GLY A 679 11.26 22.33 -10.97
N SER A 680 11.04 23.33 -11.80
CA SER A 680 10.44 23.19 -13.12
C SER A 680 10.92 24.25 -14.08
N ALA A 681 11.27 23.83 -15.28
CA ALA A 681 11.60 24.74 -16.39
C ALA A 681 10.39 25.48 -16.98
N GLN A 682 9.19 25.15 -16.54
CA GLN A 682 7.94 25.76 -17.02
C GLN A 682 7.34 26.76 -16.04
N THR A 683 7.88 26.85 -14.83
CA THR A 683 7.25 27.57 -13.74
C THR A 683 8.25 28.43 -12.98
N ARG A 684 7.77 29.59 -12.53
CA ARG A 684 8.53 30.46 -11.63
C ARG A 684 8.34 29.98 -10.20
N SER A 685 9.42 29.89 -9.44
CA SER A 685 9.40 29.65 -8.01
C SER A 685 10.05 30.80 -7.25
N PHE A 686 9.61 31.04 -6.02
CA PHE A 686 10.23 32.07 -5.17
C PHE A 686 11.65 31.65 -4.78
N ALA A 687 11.83 30.38 -4.44
CA ALA A 687 13.13 29.80 -4.11
C ALA A 687 13.14 28.31 -4.45
N THR A 688 14.24 27.83 -5.04
CA THR A 688 14.47 26.42 -5.35
C THR A 688 15.89 26.03 -4.96
N ALA A 689 16.03 24.93 -4.24
CA ALA A 689 17.32 24.41 -3.81
C ALA A 689 17.39 22.88 -3.75
N GLY A 690 18.58 22.32 -3.82
CA GLY A 690 18.82 20.89 -3.71
C GLY A 690 18.49 20.31 -2.33
N VAL A 691 18.67 21.10 -1.25
CA VAL A 691 18.41 20.62 0.12
C VAL A 691 17.28 21.43 0.79
N ILE A 692 17.52 22.71 1.13
CA ILE A 692 16.54 23.56 1.82
C ILE A 692 16.15 24.71 0.90
N GLY A 693 14.89 24.79 0.50
CA GLY A 693 14.39 25.86 -0.37
C GLY A 693 14.40 27.23 0.31
N LEU A 694 13.99 27.30 1.58
CA LEU A 694 14.03 28.51 2.40
C LEU A 694 14.49 28.19 3.81
N ALA A 695 15.62 28.73 4.24
CA ALA A 695 16.07 28.64 5.61
C ALA A 695 15.67 29.92 6.37
N VAL A 696 15.08 29.77 7.55
CA VAL A 696 14.58 30.88 8.37
C VAL A 696 15.28 31.04 9.72
N TYR A 697 15.90 29.96 10.21
CA TYR A 697 16.69 29.93 11.45
C TYR A 697 17.94 29.07 11.22
N LYS A 698 18.79 28.99 12.27
CA LYS A 698 19.99 28.17 12.27
C LYS A 698 19.73 26.75 11.77
N PHE A 699 20.64 26.24 10.95
CA PHE A 699 20.59 24.88 10.42
C PHE A 699 21.98 24.23 10.39
N SER A 700 22.01 22.92 10.31
CA SER A 700 23.24 22.15 10.06
C SER A 700 22.98 21.14 8.94
N ILE A 701 23.85 21.08 7.94
CA ILE A 701 23.84 20.09 6.86
C ILE A 701 25.20 19.42 6.84
N LYS A 702 25.23 18.12 7.15
CA LYS A 702 26.50 17.37 7.26
C LYS A 702 26.46 16.03 6.53
N ASN A 703 27.57 15.64 5.96
CA ASN A 703 27.80 14.31 5.40
C ASN A 703 26.78 13.89 4.33
N MET A 704 26.25 14.83 3.55
CA MET A 704 25.26 14.56 2.51
C MET A 704 25.88 14.37 1.13
N SER A 705 25.29 13.47 0.34
CA SER A 705 25.50 13.39 -1.11
C SER A 705 24.31 14.03 -1.82
N VAL A 706 24.56 15.13 -2.52
CA VAL A 706 23.53 15.92 -3.22
C VAL A 706 23.83 15.90 -4.71
N ASN A 707 23.03 15.11 -5.45
CA ASN A 707 23.01 15.08 -6.90
C ASN A 707 21.66 15.62 -7.39
N ALA A 708 21.51 16.94 -7.41
CA ALA A 708 20.25 17.59 -7.72
C ALA A 708 20.25 18.18 -9.13
N ASN A 709 19.28 17.78 -9.95
CA ASN A 709 19.01 18.43 -11.23
C ASN A 709 17.98 19.53 -11.01
N ILE A 710 18.46 20.77 -10.86
CA ILE A 710 17.63 21.91 -10.51
C ILE A 710 17.22 22.66 -11.76
N SER A 711 15.93 22.88 -11.90
CA SER A 711 15.35 23.66 -13.01
C SER A 711 14.47 24.78 -12.47
N MET A 712 14.61 25.98 -13.04
CA MET A 712 13.78 27.12 -12.64
C MET A 712 13.69 28.19 -13.73
N ILE A 713 12.63 28.97 -13.70
CA ILE A 713 12.51 30.19 -14.47
C ILE A 713 12.85 31.38 -13.57
N GLN A 714 13.80 32.21 -14.02
CA GLN A 714 14.24 33.40 -13.32
C GLN A 714 13.89 34.65 -14.10
N SER A 715 13.59 35.73 -13.39
CA SER A 715 13.55 37.07 -14.01
C SER A 715 14.98 37.66 -14.12
N SER A 716 15.30 38.32 -15.23
CA SER A 716 16.63 38.97 -15.46
C SER A 716 16.99 40.00 -14.40
N ASP A 717 16.02 40.54 -13.67
CA ASP A 717 16.25 41.61 -12.68
C ASP A 717 16.48 41.06 -11.25
N TYR A 718 16.44 39.75 -11.05
CA TYR A 718 16.61 39.08 -9.76
C TYR A 718 17.60 37.93 -9.83
N THR A 719 18.86 38.29 -9.72
CA THR A 719 19.96 37.30 -9.67
C THR A 719 20.23 36.75 -8.27
N GLU A 720 19.54 37.24 -7.25
CA GLU A 720 19.92 36.99 -5.87
C GLU A 720 19.14 35.85 -5.16
N ASN A 721 18.02 35.36 -5.70
CA ASN A 721 17.15 34.41 -5.00
C ASN A 721 17.24 32.96 -5.51
N ASN A 722 18.13 32.68 -6.44
CA ASN A 722 18.18 31.40 -7.16
C ASN A 722 19.52 30.70 -6.94
N HIS A 723 19.72 30.14 -5.80
CA HIS A 723 20.97 29.43 -5.47
C HIS A 723 20.65 28.06 -4.86
N ALA A 724 21.15 27.23 -5.22
CA ALA A 724 20.98 26.10 -5.90
C ALA A 724 21.28 24.78 -5.23
N LEU A 725 22.38 24.52 -4.64
CA LEU A 725 22.66 23.14 -4.23
C LEU A 725 22.34 22.86 -2.76
N ALA A 726 22.46 23.82 -1.89
CA ALA A 726 22.20 23.59 -0.48
C ALA A 726 21.03 24.43 0.06
N VAL A 727 21.15 25.75 0.04
CA VAL A 727 20.17 26.64 0.71
C VAL A 727 19.95 27.89 -0.12
N THR A 728 18.70 28.26 -0.30
CA THR A 728 18.35 29.60 -0.79
C THR A 728 17.70 30.41 0.32
N ASN A 729 17.83 31.73 0.27
CA ASN A 729 17.12 32.62 1.15
C ASN A 729 16.55 33.84 0.42
N SER A 730 15.46 34.35 0.96
CA SER A 730 14.98 35.65 0.57
C SER A 730 15.82 36.74 1.26
N THR A 731 16.14 37.81 0.53
CA THR A 731 16.91 38.98 0.97
C THR A 731 16.38 39.70 2.21
N LYS A 732 15.27 39.25 2.79
CA LYS A 732 14.61 39.87 3.94
C LYS A 732 14.78 39.12 5.26
N VAL A 733 15.47 37.97 5.30
CA VAL A 733 15.76 37.28 6.53
C VAL A 733 16.79 38.03 7.34
N ILE A 734 16.57 38.16 8.63
CA ILE A 734 17.47 38.81 9.56
C ILE A 734 18.75 38.00 9.65
N LYS A 735 19.86 38.56 9.22
CA LYS A 735 21.20 37.90 9.12
C LYS A 735 21.65 37.25 10.44
N SER A 736 21.18 37.77 11.58
CA SER A 736 21.49 37.23 12.92
C SER A 736 20.94 35.84 13.18
N ASP A 737 19.82 35.46 12.54
CA ASP A 737 19.11 34.20 12.82
C ASP A 737 19.79 32.97 12.23
N LEU A 738 20.71 33.16 11.30
CA LEU A 738 21.46 32.11 10.65
C LEU A 738 22.92 31.99 11.11
N ALA A 739 23.33 32.89 11.98
CA ALA A 739 24.71 32.89 12.51
C ALA A 739 25.02 31.55 13.19
N GLY A 740 26.14 30.93 12.81
CA GLY A 740 26.54 29.60 13.29
C GLY A 740 25.82 28.44 12.64
N SER A 741 25.11 28.65 11.53
CA SER A 741 24.71 27.54 10.64
C SER A 741 25.95 26.93 9.98
N GLU A 742 25.83 25.63 9.62
CA GLU A 742 26.96 24.85 9.13
C GLU A 742 26.58 24.02 7.91
N ILE A 743 27.48 23.95 6.94
CA ILE A 743 27.43 22.98 5.83
C ILE A 743 28.82 22.35 5.76
N SER A 744 28.94 21.07 6.12
CA SER A 744 30.23 20.42 6.19
C SER A 744 30.23 18.97 5.68
N ASN A 745 31.34 18.54 5.11
CA ASN A 745 31.59 17.19 4.59
C ASN A 745 30.51 16.74 3.58
N CYS A 746 29.98 17.64 2.77
CA CYS A 746 28.97 17.35 1.76
C CYS A 746 29.57 17.25 0.36
N ALA A 747 29.02 16.34 -0.46
CA ALA A 747 29.36 16.23 -1.87
C ALA A 747 28.20 16.77 -2.71
N PHE A 748 28.44 17.80 -3.50
CA PHE A 748 27.48 18.44 -4.37
C PHE A 748 27.79 18.12 -5.84
N SER A 749 26.79 17.63 -6.56
CA SER A 749 26.84 17.30 -7.98
C SER A 749 25.46 17.53 -8.62
N GLY A 750 25.34 17.28 -9.91
CA GLY A 750 24.09 17.43 -10.64
C GLY A 750 24.13 18.57 -11.65
N SER A 751 22.98 18.98 -12.15
CA SER A 751 22.84 20.02 -13.17
C SER A 751 21.97 21.16 -12.68
N PHE A 752 22.25 22.33 -13.24
CA PHE A 752 21.50 23.54 -12.95
C PHE A 752 21.01 24.17 -14.26
N LEU A 753 19.71 24.24 -14.45
CA LEU A 753 19.09 24.87 -15.59
C LEU A 753 18.31 26.10 -15.14
N THR A 754 18.85 27.28 -15.46
CA THR A 754 18.15 28.54 -15.27
C THR A 754 17.66 29.07 -16.61
N ILE A 755 16.36 29.31 -16.72
CA ILE A 755 15.78 29.97 -17.89
C ILE A 755 15.55 31.44 -17.54
N CYS A 756 16.30 32.35 -18.13
CA CYS A 756 16.09 33.76 -17.94
C CYS A 756 14.95 34.26 -18.81
N SER A 757 13.87 34.75 -18.18
CA SER A 757 12.79 35.43 -18.90
C SER A 757 13.06 36.93 -18.93
N GLY A 758 12.87 37.59 -20.09
CA GLY A 758 13.08 39.02 -20.25
C GLY A 758 12.35 39.93 -19.25
N LYS A 759 12.56 41.23 -19.35
CA LYS A 759 12.06 42.25 -18.42
C LYS A 759 10.61 42.08 -17.99
N TYR A 760 10.37 42.52 -16.75
CA TYR A 760 9.04 42.68 -16.15
C TYR A 760 7.96 43.05 -17.15
N ASN A 761 6.77 42.49 -17.06
CA ASN A 761 5.58 42.77 -17.86
C ASN A 761 5.42 42.07 -19.21
N SER A 762 6.32 41.27 -19.68
CA SER A 762 6.05 40.41 -20.85
C SER A 762 5.66 39.00 -20.44
N ASP A 763 4.79 38.36 -21.22
CA ASP A 763 4.50 36.95 -21.10
C ASP A 763 5.81 36.16 -21.09
N PRO A 764 5.87 35.02 -20.36
CA PRO A 764 7.08 34.22 -20.36
C PRO A 764 7.33 33.71 -21.78
N VAL A 765 8.14 34.46 -22.49
CA VAL A 765 8.78 33.94 -23.69
C VAL A 765 9.74 32.88 -23.15
N ILE A 766 9.52 31.64 -23.48
CA ILE A 766 10.51 30.58 -23.24
C ILE A 766 11.72 31.05 -24.02
N PRO A 767 12.82 31.41 -23.35
CA PRO A 767 13.99 31.94 -24.07
C PRO A 767 14.59 30.80 -24.89
N THR A 768 15.08 31.16 -26.06
CA THR A 768 15.81 30.29 -26.97
C THR A 768 17.23 29.96 -26.48
N GLU A 769 17.73 30.67 -25.48
CA GLU A 769 19.00 30.42 -24.84
C GLU A 769 18.84 29.82 -23.45
N ILE A 770 19.30 28.59 -23.30
CA ILE A 770 19.41 27.87 -22.05
C ILE A 770 20.85 28.02 -21.57
N THR A 771 21.05 28.72 -20.46
CA THR A 771 22.36 28.78 -19.83
C THR A 771 22.57 27.53 -18.99
N HIS A 772 23.34 26.58 -19.48
CA HIS A 772 23.86 25.49 -18.68
C HIS A 772 25.00 25.98 -17.83
N VAL A 773 24.92 25.81 -16.52
CA VAL A 773 26.05 25.98 -15.62
C VAL A 773 26.79 24.65 -15.65
N THR A 774 28.01 24.65 -16.18
CA THR A 774 28.88 23.48 -16.31
C THR A 774 29.90 23.41 -15.18
N ALA A 775 30.61 22.28 -15.07
CA ALA A 775 31.71 22.12 -14.12
C ALA A 775 32.82 23.17 -14.31
N ASP A 776 32.99 23.70 -15.53
CA ASP A 776 33.99 24.72 -15.85
C ASP A 776 33.67 26.09 -15.24
N ASP A 777 32.43 26.35 -14.88
CA ASP A 777 32.02 27.57 -14.15
C ASP A 777 32.43 27.53 -12.67
N PHE A 778 33.00 26.41 -12.19
CA PHE A 778 33.42 26.16 -10.81
C PHE A 778 34.79 25.51 -10.80
N PRO A 779 35.89 26.31 -10.68
CA PRO A 779 37.22 25.74 -10.65
C PRO A 779 37.39 24.79 -9.45
N ALA A 780 37.80 23.55 -9.75
CA ALA A 780 38.09 22.56 -8.74
C ALA A 780 39.22 23.04 -7.81
N GLY A 781 39.02 22.91 -6.49
CA GLY A 781 40.08 23.15 -5.51
C GLY A 781 40.19 24.57 -4.98
N THR A 782 39.25 25.48 -5.26
CA THR A 782 39.22 26.78 -4.60
C THR A 782 38.42 26.74 -3.31
N ASN A 783 38.96 27.32 -2.23
CA ASN A 783 38.20 27.53 -0.96
C ASN A 783 37.11 28.61 -1.11
N GLU A 784 36.84 29.09 -2.29
CA GLU A 784 35.72 29.99 -2.57
C GLU A 784 34.47 29.18 -2.71
N VAL A 785 33.51 29.49 -1.87
CA VAL A 785 32.16 28.90 -1.93
C VAL A 785 31.57 29.25 -3.30
N PRO A 786 31.21 28.25 -4.12
CA PRO A 786 30.57 28.54 -5.39
C PRO A 786 29.29 29.35 -5.13
N LYS A 787 29.10 30.40 -5.93
CA LYS A 787 27.96 31.35 -5.80
C LYS A 787 26.60 30.63 -5.75
N ASN A 788 26.54 29.35 -6.13
CA ASN A 788 25.34 28.57 -6.27
C ASN A 788 25.11 27.55 -5.15
N VAL A 789 25.94 27.48 -4.12
CA VAL A 789 25.69 26.60 -2.95
C VAL A 789 24.85 27.31 -1.90
N VAL A 790 25.13 28.57 -1.66
CA VAL A 790 24.37 29.43 -0.74
C VAL A 790 24.24 30.82 -1.34
N SER A 791 23.12 31.50 -1.11
CA SER A 791 22.90 32.87 -1.58
C SER A 791 24.02 33.81 -1.13
N LYS A 792 24.43 34.71 -2.05
CA LYS A 792 25.48 35.71 -1.82
C LYS A 792 25.31 36.56 -0.56
N SER A 793 24.06 36.76 -0.12
CA SER A 793 23.74 37.48 1.11
C SER A 793 24.17 36.74 2.40
N TYR A 794 24.55 35.47 2.32
CA TYR A 794 24.93 34.63 3.45
C TYR A 794 26.41 34.40 3.60
N THR A 795 27.18 34.40 2.54
CA THR A 795 28.65 34.32 2.63
C THR A 795 29.22 35.36 3.57
N ASN A 796 28.51 36.47 3.75
CA ASN A 796 28.84 37.52 4.71
C ASN A 796 28.13 37.36 6.08
N GLY A 797 27.34 36.33 6.28
CA GLY A 797 26.39 36.15 7.43
C GLY A 797 26.83 35.16 8.50
N GLY A 798 28.01 34.54 8.43
CA GLY A 798 28.55 33.68 9.47
C GLY A 798 28.16 32.20 9.34
N ILE A 799 27.80 31.74 8.14
CA ILE A 799 27.66 30.30 7.86
C ILE A 799 29.04 29.68 7.74
N VAL A 800 29.30 28.63 8.51
CA VAL A 800 30.56 27.87 8.45
C VAL A 800 30.44 26.82 7.33
N MET A 801 31.43 26.79 6.43
CA MET A 801 31.47 25.80 5.33
C MET A 801 32.85 25.13 5.32
N GLU A 802 32.84 23.81 5.62
CA GLU A 802 34.08 23.07 5.79
C GLU A 802 34.04 21.72 5.03
N ASN A 803 35.18 21.37 4.42
CA ASN A 803 35.45 20.07 3.81
C ASN A 803 34.40 19.60 2.79
N ASN A 804 33.76 20.51 2.07
CA ASN A 804 32.78 20.15 1.04
C ASN A 804 33.48 19.89 -0.29
N THR A 805 32.95 18.92 -1.06
CA THR A 805 33.36 18.68 -2.45
C THR A 805 32.27 19.14 -3.39
N TYR A 806 32.65 19.75 -4.47
CA TYR A 806 31.75 20.31 -5.45
C TYR A 806 32.05 19.71 -6.82
N TRP A 807 31.01 19.21 -7.50
CA TRP A 807 31.08 18.77 -8.90
C TRP A 807 32.08 17.62 -9.21
N SER A 808 32.32 16.72 -8.26
CA SER A 808 33.30 15.65 -8.44
C SER A 808 32.96 14.62 -9.54
N ASN A 809 31.75 14.62 -10.10
CA ASN A 809 31.30 13.65 -11.10
C ASN A 809 30.27 14.22 -12.08
N VAL A 810 30.43 15.41 -12.60
CA VAL A 810 29.53 15.90 -13.65
C VAL A 810 29.99 15.33 -14.99
N ASN A 811 29.29 14.31 -15.48
CA ASN A 811 29.32 14.01 -16.90
C ASN A 811 28.58 15.13 -17.62
N ALA A 812 29.34 15.93 -18.36
CA ALA A 812 28.77 16.87 -19.31
C ALA A 812 27.98 16.07 -20.36
N GLN A 813 26.67 16.18 -20.34
CA GLN A 813 25.82 15.79 -21.45
C GLN A 813 25.23 17.04 -22.05
#